data_a46039a1c2637592924cba9ccc061637
#
_entry.id   a46039a1c2637592924cba9ccc061637
#
_cell.length_a   1.000
_cell.length_b   1.000
_cell.length_c   1.000
_cell.angle_alpha   90.00
_cell.angle_beta   90.00
_cell.angle_gamma   90.00
#
_symmetry.space_group_name_H-M   'P 1'
#
loop_
_entity.id
_entity.type
_entity.pdbx_description
1 polymer ?
#
loop_
_entity_poly.entity_id
_entity_poly.type
_entity_poly.pdbx_seq_one_letter_code
_entity_poly.pdbx_strand_id
1 'polypeptide(L)'
;MEQQIARIALSGVPYSADKLYSYLVPPELADACRAGVRVSVPFGRGNRRTEGFVLETLCEAADKPLKPVFTVLDEQPLLDVSLLRLAKWMKARYFCTVYDALKTILPAGIWFRYRETYRLADGVQESDLSALAAANRTDKLLLEAVTARGELERSELEELGGAQTMKRLKLLCEQGVLYSETTAIRQISDKSVRMVSLAVSAEDALAAVEPKRRSAPLRYAAVEMLCAQGTLSSSDICYYTGASLQTLRGLEKAGIVSFAKQEVLRVSRHEPVEMALPIVLNDEQQQAFDGLLPLIARREAGAALLHGVTASGKTQVYIRLIEETLAMGRTAMLLVPEIALTPQMMAKFTAYFGENVAMLHSGLQLTERYDQWKRIRRGDVRVVLGTRSAVFAPLPDLGLIIMDEEQEPTYCSENPPRYHTRDVAQFRCAQSGALLLLGSATPTVETMYYAREGRYQVFPLYRRYNEKALPEVFIADLRDELRAGNETAVSEPLRSALEENLARGEQSILFLNRRGSSRMLLCGECGEVPECPRCSVPMTYHSANGRLMCHYCGHSEPAYDRCPQCGGIMKHIGTGTQKVEEELHALFPGAKVLRMDTDTVGASHGHEKLLRQFEEEKIPILLGTQMVAKGLDFENVTLVGVLCADVSLYIDNYRAPERTFSLLSQVVGRAGRGSKQGRAIIQTFTPENEVIRAAAAQDYDAFYESEIRMRRLRRYPPFADLFSFTVTGADESRVIGAAKALRDALGYAVERREELKPLSIEVLGPAGASVVKVNNRYRYRVFLVGKGCPALRRLVAEYLYAFYQHKENRGLDIFADCNAIQ
;
A
#
# COMPACT_ATOMS: atom_id res chain seq x y z
N MET A 1 4.41 21.26 -42.12
CA MET A 1 5.28 20.07 -41.97
C MET A 1 4.76 19.27 -40.80
N GLU A 2 4.57 17.98 -40.96
CA GLU A 2 4.25 17.09 -39.84
C GLU A 2 5.43 17.06 -38.88
N GLN A 3 5.13 17.24 -37.59
CA GLN A 3 6.12 17.24 -36.54
C GLN A 3 5.74 16.15 -35.54
N GLN A 4 6.72 15.51 -34.95
CA GLN A 4 6.45 14.54 -33.87
C GLN A 4 6.15 15.30 -32.58
N ILE A 5 4.97 15.05 -32.03
CA ILE A 5 4.45 15.68 -30.82
C ILE A 5 4.29 14.61 -29.74
N ALA A 6 4.86 14.86 -28.56
CA ALA A 6 4.66 14.03 -27.38
C ALA A 6 3.58 14.63 -26.47
N ARG A 7 2.60 13.82 -26.06
CA ARG A 7 1.61 14.16 -25.07
C ARG A 7 2.03 13.65 -23.70
N ILE A 8 2.27 14.58 -22.79
CA ILE A 8 3.04 14.35 -21.57
C ILE A 8 2.20 14.68 -20.34
N ALA A 9 2.17 13.77 -19.36
CA ALA A 9 1.67 14.03 -18.01
C ALA A 9 2.81 14.59 -17.14
N LEU A 10 2.60 15.76 -16.55
CA LEU A 10 3.65 16.51 -15.84
C LEU A 10 3.57 16.31 -14.32
N SER A 11 4.74 16.29 -13.70
CA SER A 11 4.90 16.28 -12.25
C SER A 11 4.50 17.61 -11.62
N GLY A 12 3.89 17.56 -10.41
CA GLY A 12 3.59 18.75 -9.61
C GLY A 12 2.47 19.64 -10.17
N VAL A 13 1.69 19.13 -11.11
CA VAL A 13 0.51 19.84 -11.63
C VAL A 13 -0.69 19.52 -10.74
N PRO A 14 -1.42 20.52 -10.22
CA PRO A 14 -2.62 20.27 -9.41
C PRO A 14 -3.74 19.64 -10.27
N TYR A 15 -4.68 18.95 -9.61
CA TYR A 15 -5.79 18.27 -10.30
C TYR A 15 -6.58 19.20 -11.24
N SER A 16 -6.79 20.46 -10.85
CA SER A 16 -7.48 21.48 -11.65
C SER A 16 -6.76 21.89 -12.94
N ALA A 17 -5.48 21.58 -13.08
CA ALA A 17 -4.69 21.85 -14.29
C ALA A 17 -4.20 20.54 -14.96
N ASP A 18 -4.65 19.39 -14.48
CA ASP A 18 -4.18 18.09 -14.97
C ASP A 18 -4.78 17.76 -16.34
N LYS A 19 -3.95 17.91 -17.35
CA LYS A 19 -4.18 17.50 -18.75
C LYS A 19 -2.90 16.95 -19.32
N LEU A 20 -2.97 16.33 -20.48
CA LEU A 20 -1.78 16.01 -21.26
C LEU A 20 -1.30 17.25 -21.98
N TYR A 21 -0.05 17.61 -21.75
CA TYR A 21 0.60 18.76 -22.36
C TYR A 21 1.36 18.31 -23.62
N SER A 22 1.18 19.06 -24.72
CA SER A 22 1.84 18.79 -25.98
C SER A 22 3.21 19.46 -26.03
N TYR A 23 4.22 18.70 -26.43
CA TYR A 23 5.60 19.17 -26.63
C TYR A 23 6.13 18.68 -27.96
N LEU A 24 6.94 19.51 -28.62
CA LEU A 24 7.67 19.14 -29.82
C LEU A 24 8.78 18.14 -29.46
N VAL A 25 8.88 17.05 -30.19
CA VAL A 25 10.00 16.12 -30.07
C VAL A 25 11.08 16.52 -31.06
N PRO A 26 12.28 16.93 -30.61
CA PRO A 26 13.39 17.21 -31.51
C PRO A 26 13.78 15.97 -32.33
N PRO A 27 14.24 16.12 -33.59
CA PRO A 27 14.59 14.99 -34.43
C PRO A 27 15.60 14.02 -33.82
N GLU A 28 16.58 14.52 -33.09
CA GLU A 28 17.58 13.75 -32.35
C GLU A 28 17.03 12.90 -31.23
N LEU A 29 15.83 13.21 -30.71
CA LEU A 29 15.13 12.47 -29.65
C LEU A 29 13.97 11.61 -30.16
N ALA A 30 13.74 11.60 -31.50
CA ALA A 30 12.55 10.97 -32.08
C ALA A 30 12.43 9.47 -31.77
N ASP A 31 13.53 8.74 -31.85
CA ASP A 31 13.56 7.30 -31.58
C ASP A 31 13.52 6.95 -30.11
N ALA A 32 14.02 7.82 -29.25
CA ALA A 32 14.04 7.61 -27.80
C ALA A 32 12.72 8.05 -27.12
N CYS A 33 12.05 9.08 -27.68
CA CYS A 33 10.84 9.65 -27.11
C CYS A 33 9.60 8.81 -27.46
N ARG A 34 9.40 7.70 -26.75
CA ARG A 34 8.28 6.76 -26.95
C ARG A 34 7.31 6.79 -25.78
N ALA A 35 6.08 6.28 -26.00
CA ALA A 35 5.13 6.12 -24.90
C ALA A 35 5.72 5.24 -23.78
N GLY A 36 5.58 5.69 -22.53
CA GLY A 36 6.10 4.99 -21.36
C GLY A 36 7.49 5.40 -20.89
N VAL A 37 8.17 6.35 -21.58
CA VAL A 37 9.44 6.93 -21.10
C VAL A 37 9.18 8.20 -20.29
N ARG A 38 10.12 8.52 -19.39
CA ARG A 38 10.16 9.82 -18.73
C ARG A 38 10.99 10.81 -19.53
N VAL A 39 10.60 12.04 -19.45
CA VAL A 39 11.25 13.16 -20.13
C VAL A 39 11.40 14.36 -19.21
N SER A 40 12.38 15.20 -19.50
CA SER A 40 12.50 16.53 -18.90
C SER A 40 12.01 17.58 -19.88
N VAL A 41 11.10 18.45 -19.44
CA VAL A 41 10.47 19.45 -20.29
C VAL A 41 10.41 20.83 -19.62
N PRO A 42 10.36 21.93 -20.38
CA PRO A 42 10.16 23.27 -19.84
C PRO A 42 8.69 23.51 -19.48
N PHE A 43 8.38 23.84 -18.23
CA PHE A 43 7.02 24.13 -17.78
C PHE A 43 6.89 25.49 -17.11
N GLY A 44 5.69 26.10 -17.27
CA GLY A 44 5.36 27.41 -16.73
C GLY A 44 5.99 28.61 -17.48
N ARG A 45 5.82 29.81 -16.93
CA ARG A 45 6.35 31.06 -17.51
C ARG A 45 7.87 31.16 -17.45
N GLY A 46 8.48 30.51 -16.44
CA GLY A 46 9.93 30.51 -16.23
C GLY A 46 10.66 29.31 -16.85
N ASN A 47 10.02 28.52 -17.72
CA ASN A 47 10.61 27.33 -18.36
C ASN A 47 11.32 26.39 -17.37
N ARG A 48 10.78 26.24 -16.17
CA ARG A 48 11.36 25.35 -15.15
C ARG A 48 11.41 23.92 -15.68
N ARG A 49 12.57 23.28 -15.56
CA ARG A 49 12.71 21.87 -15.87
C ARG A 49 11.80 21.02 -15.00
N THR A 50 10.93 20.27 -15.64
CA THR A 50 9.89 19.47 -14.97
C THR A 50 9.92 18.08 -15.59
N GLU A 51 9.86 17.05 -14.72
CA GLU A 51 9.72 15.66 -15.13
C GLU A 51 8.30 15.40 -15.62
N GLY A 52 8.19 14.63 -16.70
CA GLY A 52 6.93 14.18 -17.23
C GLY A 52 7.02 12.76 -17.79
N PHE A 53 5.86 12.12 -17.98
CA PHE A 53 5.72 10.85 -18.68
C PHE A 53 5.10 11.04 -20.04
N VAL A 54 5.70 10.45 -21.08
CA VAL A 54 5.10 10.39 -22.41
C VAL A 54 4.01 9.31 -22.41
N LEU A 55 2.76 9.72 -22.65
CA LEU A 55 1.63 8.80 -22.76
C LEU A 55 1.35 8.37 -24.20
N GLU A 56 1.63 9.25 -25.16
CA GLU A 56 1.47 8.99 -26.58
C GLU A 56 2.35 9.93 -27.39
N THR A 57 2.74 9.49 -28.58
CA THR A 57 3.44 10.30 -29.59
C THR A 57 2.62 10.30 -30.87
N LEU A 58 2.45 11.46 -31.48
CA LEU A 58 1.64 11.68 -32.68
C LEU A 58 2.48 12.45 -33.70
N CYS A 59 2.25 12.18 -34.99
CA CYS A 59 2.79 13.00 -36.09
C CYS A 59 1.66 13.89 -36.60
N GLU A 60 1.68 15.15 -36.24
CA GLU A 60 0.61 16.13 -36.52
C GLU A 60 1.23 17.48 -36.89
N ALA A 61 0.50 18.30 -37.65
CA ALA A 61 0.83 19.70 -37.79
C ALA A 61 0.47 20.47 -36.52
N ALA A 62 1.40 21.19 -35.92
CA ALA A 62 1.14 21.96 -34.72
C ALA A 62 0.39 23.26 -35.05
N ASP A 63 -0.79 23.46 -34.47
CA ASP A 63 -1.58 24.70 -34.62
C ASP A 63 -0.90 25.92 -33.95
N LYS A 64 0.02 25.70 -33.01
CA LYS A 64 0.75 26.71 -32.27
C LYS A 64 2.19 26.27 -32.04
N PRO A 65 3.14 27.21 -31.90
CA PRO A 65 4.52 26.86 -31.55
C PRO A 65 4.56 26.10 -30.19
N LEU A 66 5.07 24.87 -30.25
CA LEU A 66 5.22 24.01 -29.07
C LEU A 66 6.64 24.15 -28.50
N LYS A 67 6.75 24.06 -27.18
CA LYS A 67 8.06 23.97 -26.50
C LYS A 67 8.68 22.60 -26.76
N PRO A 68 10.02 22.51 -26.96
CA PRO A 68 10.68 21.23 -27.20
C PRO A 68 10.86 20.42 -25.91
N VAL A 69 10.92 19.10 -26.04
CA VAL A 69 11.43 18.20 -25.01
C VAL A 69 12.94 18.46 -24.83
N PHE A 70 13.40 18.58 -23.58
CA PHE A 70 14.82 18.80 -23.33
C PHE A 70 15.65 17.52 -23.45
N THR A 71 15.23 16.46 -22.73
CA THR A 71 15.94 15.18 -22.74
C THR A 71 14.96 14.05 -22.44
N VAL A 72 15.27 12.86 -22.96
CA VAL A 72 14.66 11.60 -22.55
C VAL A 72 15.50 11.02 -21.40
N LEU A 73 14.84 10.63 -20.31
CA LEU A 73 15.48 10.20 -19.06
C LEU A 73 15.68 8.68 -18.97
N ASP A 74 14.96 7.92 -19.76
CA ASP A 74 15.00 6.46 -19.76
C ASP A 74 15.42 5.92 -21.12
N GLU A 75 16.31 4.95 -21.12
CA GLU A 75 16.77 4.28 -22.36
C GLU A 75 15.67 3.43 -23.02
N GLN A 76 14.76 2.91 -22.18
CA GLN A 76 13.62 2.08 -22.62
C GLN A 76 12.35 2.47 -21.86
N PRO A 77 11.15 2.30 -22.50
CA PRO A 77 9.88 2.54 -21.83
C PRO A 77 9.77 1.79 -20.51
N LEU A 78 9.50 2.50 -19.41
CA LEU A 78 9.31 1.90 -18.08
C LEU A 78 7.96 1.20 -17.97
N LEU A 79 6.95 1.71 -18.66
CA LEU A 79 5.58 1.23 -18.63
C LEU A 79 5.13 0.85 -20.04
N ASP A 80 4.46 -0.28 -20.12
CA ASP A 80 3.78 -0.73 -21.33
C ASP A 80 2.44 -0.01 -21.54
N VAL A 81 1.80 -0.25 -22.67
CA VAL A 81 0.51 0.35 -23.03
C VAL A 81 -0.58 -0.01 -22.03
N SER A 82 -0.53 -1.21 -21.44
CA SER A 82 -1.56 -1.68 -20.48
C SER A 82 -1.50 -0.87 -19.19
N LEU A 83 -0.31 -0.62 -18.66
CA LEU A 83 -0.10 0.19 -17.46
C LEU A 83 -0.35 1.69 -17.69
N LEU A 84 -0.07 2.20 -18.90
CA LEU A 84 -0.46 3.56 -19.27
C LEU A 84 -1.99 3.73 -19.34
N ARG A 85 -2.72 2.73 -19.87
CA ARG A 85 -4.18 2.70 -19.84
C ARG A 85 -4.72 2.62 -18.42
N LEU A 86 -4.09 1.81 -17.57
CA LEU A 86 -4.41 1.73 -16.14
C LEU A 86 -4.28 3.10 -15.47
N ALA A 87 -3.20 3.86 -15.72
CA ALA A 87 -3.03 5.19 -15.15
C ALA A 87 -4.14 6.17 -15.57
N LYS A 88 -4.55 6.16 -16.85
CA LYS A 88 -5.69 6.96 -17.34
C LYS A 88 -7.00 6.55 -16.66
N TRP A 89 -7.23 5.25 -16.46
CA TRP A 89 -8.41 4.74 -15.75
C TRP A 89 -8.39 5.13 -14.27
N MET A 90 -7.23 5.03 -13.60
CA MET A 90 -7.08 5.43 -12.20
C MET A 90 -7.40 6.90 -11.97
N LYS A 91 -6.99 7.80 -12.88
CA LYS A 91 -7.37 9.22 -12.83
C LYS A 91 -8.89 9.39 -12.74
N ALA A 92 -9.63 8.74 -13.63
CA ALA A 92 -11.09 8.84 -13.69
C ALA A 92 -11.79 8.13 -12.51
N ARG A 93 -11.19 7.03 -12.01
CA ARG A 93 -11.76 6.22 -10.93
C ARG A 93 -11.54 6.84 -9.55
N TYR A 94 -10.36 7.42 -9.29
CA TYR A 94 -9.90 7.84 -7.97
C TYR A 94 -9.62 9.34 -7.86
N PHE A 95 -10.01 10.14 -8.84
CA PHE A 95 -9.91 11.60 -8.83
C PHE A 95 -8.49 12.12 -8.52
N CYS A 96 -7.48 11.49 -9.11
CA CYS A 96 -6.08 11.88 -9.00
C CYS A 96 -5.56 12.44 -10.34
N THR A 97 -4.34 13.00 -10.36
CA THR A 97 -3.69 13.35 -11.62
C THR A 97 -3.17 12.10 -12.33
N VAL A 98 -2.99 12.16 -13.65
CA VAL A 98 -2.36 11.05 -14.40
C VAL A 98 -0.96 10.78 -13.86
N TYR A 99 -0.21 11.83 -13.53
CA TYR A 99 1.13 11.68 -12.99
C TYR A 99 1.14 10.98 -11.62
N ASP A 100 0.19 11.29 -10.72
CA ASP A 100 0.07 10.61 -9.42
C ASP A 100 -0.28 9.12 -9.59
N ALA A 101 -1.13 8.79 -10.56
CA ALA A 101 -1.42 7.41 -10.90
C ALA A 101 -0.16 6.67 -11.41
N LEU A 102 0.61 7.27 -12.32
CA LEU A 102 1.88 6.72 -12.80
C LEU A 102 2.91 6.56 -11.68
N LYS A 103 2.98 7.55 -10.78
CA LYS A 103 3.83 7.51 -9.60
C LYS A 103 3.47 6.36 -8.66
N THR A 104 2.19 6.01 -8.57
CA THR A 104 1.70 4.89 -7.75
C THR A 104 2.00 3.53 -8.38
N ILE A 105 1.95 3.44 -9.72
CA ILE A 105 2.22 2.22 -10.48
C ILE A 105 3.71 1.85 -10.42
N LEU A 106 4.59 2.83 -10.43
CA LEU A 106 6.03 2.61 -10.43
C LEU A 106 6.59 2.39 -9.01
N PRO A 107 7.64 1.58 -8.86
CA PRO A 107 8.28 1.38 -7.57
C PRO A 107 8.89 2.67 -7.04
N ALA A 108 8.81 2.87 -5.71
CA ALA A 108 9.50 3.96 -5.07
C ALA A 108 11.01 3.86 -5.31
N GLY A 109 11.67 5.01 -5.51
CA GLY A 109 13.13 5.08 -5.75
C GLY A 109 13.56 5.17 -7.21
N ILE A 110 12.67 4.89 -8.16
CA ILE A 110 12.98 5.07 -9.60
C ILE A 110 13.04 6.56 -10.00
N TRP A 111 12.52 7.46 -9.15
CA TRP A 111 12.39 8.87 -9.43
C TRP A 111 13.71 9.59 -9.47
N PHE A 112 13.82 10.60 -10.34
CA PHE A 112 14.98 11.49 -10.39
C PHE A 112 14.87 12.55 -9.29
N ARG A 113 16.01 12.88 -8.70
CA ARG A 113 16.19 14.15 -8.00
C ARG A 113 16.95 15.08 -8.91
N TYR A 114 16.46 16.30 -9.07
CA TYR A 114 17.19 17.33 -9.75
C TYR A 114 18.18 17.93 -8.76
N ARG A 115 19.46 17.76 -9.06
CA ARG A 115 20.57 18.38 -8.34
C ARG A 115 20.93 19.66 -9.09
N GLU A 116 20.79 20.79 -8.46
CA GLU A 116 21.18 22.10 -8.99
C GLU A 116 22.49 22.49 -8.33
N THR A 117 23.55 22.55 -9.12
CA THR A 117 24.88 22.94 -8.69
C THR A 117 25.25 24.29 -9.27
N TYR A 118 26.05 25.03 -8.52
CA TYR A 118 26.51 26.37 -8.89
C TYR A 118 28.03 26.39 -8.87
N ARG A 119 28.62 26.93 -9.92
CA ARG A 119 30.05 27.17 -10.05
C ARG A 119 30.31 28.57 -10.58
N LEU A 120 31.53 29.07 -10.43
CA LEU A 120 31.91 30.34 -11.08
C LEU A 120 31.80 30.17 -12.62
N ALA A 121 31.32 31.19 -13.28
CA ALA A 121 31.31 31.25 -14.71
C ALA A 121 32.72 31.41 -15.27
N ASP A 122 32.99 30.82 -16.43
CA ASP A 122 34.31 30.88 -17.05
C ASP A 122 34.64 32.33 -17.46
N GLY A 123 35.83 32.82 -17.05
CA GLY A 123 36.31 34.16 -17.40
C GLY A 123 35.95 35.28 -16.42
N VAL A 124 35.34 35.00 -15.27
CA VAL A 124 35.03 35.99 -14.22
C VAL A 124 36.36 36.43 -13.57
N GLN A 125 36.60 37.74 -13.51
CA GLN A 125 37.83 38.30 -12.89
C GLN A 125 37.69 38.46 -11.38
N GLU A 126 38.78 38.33 -10.66
CA GLU A 126 38.86 38.44 -9.20
C GLU A 126 38.43 39.82 -8.68
N SER A 127 38.63 40.84 -9.50
CA SER A 127 38.17 42.23 -9.23
C SER A 127 36.63 42.32 -9.16
N ASP A 128 35.92 41.58 -10.05
CA ASP A 128 34.47 41.63 -10.08
C ASP A 128 33.85 40.88 -8.89
N LEU A 129 34.47 39.73 -8.52
CA LEU A 129 34.09 39.00 -7.32
C LEU A 129 34.27 39.81 -6.06
N SER A 130 35.38 40.58 -5.94
CA SER A 130 35.68 41.46 -4.81
C SER A 130 34.68 42.60 -4.71
N ALA A 131 34.29 43.24 -5.80
CA ALA A 131 33.30 44.30 -5.86
C ALA A 131 31.90 43.83 -5.42
N LEU A 132 31.45 42.66 -5.90
CA LEU A 132 30.16 42.06 -5.53
C LEU A 132 30.14 41.60 -4.06
N ALA A 133 31.22 41.04 -3.58
CA ALA A 133 31.39 40.62 -2.18
C ALA A 133 31.36 41.82 -1.22
N ALA A 134 31.89 42.96 -1.62
CA ALA A 134 31.85 44.20 -0.84
C ALA A 134 30.44 44.84 -0.81
N ALA A 135 29.68 44.66 -1.88
CA ALA A 135 28.35 45.26 -2.01
C ALA A 135 27.25 44.54 -1.20
N ASN A 136 27.38 43.23 -0.96
CA ASN A 136 26.35 42.46 -0.28
C ASN A 136 26.94 41.29 0.54
N ARG A 137 26.57 41.23 1.83
CA ARG A 137 27.08 40.20 2.76
C ARG A 137 26.71 38.74 2.31
N THR A 138 25.51 38.54 1.76
CA THR A 138 25.08 37.23 1.27
C THR A 138 25.89 36.83 0.04
N ASP A 139 26.12 37.76 -0.91
CA ASP A 139 26.94 37.48 -2.09
C ASP A 139 28.39 37.11 -1.69
N LYS A 140 28.93 37.83 -0.72
CA LYS A 140 30.27 37.51 -0.17
C LYS A 140 30.35 36.06 0.28
N LEU A 141 29.43 35.62 1.13
CA LEU A 141 29.38 34.26 1.65
C LEU A 141 29.23 33.21 0.55
N LEU A 142 28.35 33.47 -0.42
CA LEU A 142 28.10 32.56 -1.54
C LEU A 142 29.33 32.46 -2.47
N LEU A 143 29.92 33.60 -2.84
CA LEU A 143 31.07 33.62 -3.76
C LEU A 143 32.31 33.03 -3.11
N GLU A 144 32.60 33.31 -1.83
CA GLU A 144 33.70 32.72 -1.08
C GLU A 144 33.52 31.19 -1.00
N ALA A 145 32.33 30.70 -0.72
CA ALA A 145 32.06 29.26 -0.64
C ALA A 145 32.26 28.55 -1.99
N VAL A 146 31.73 29.14 -3.09
CA VAL A 146 31.87 28.57 -4.43
C VAL A 146 33.35 28.64 -4.89
N THR A 147 34.06 29.71 -4.61
CA THR A 147 35.47 29.84 -4.94
C THR A 147 36.34 28.81 -4.20
N ALA A 148 36.05 28.56 -2.93
CA ALA A 148 36.83 27.63 -2.11
C ALA A 148 36.62 26.16 -2.47
N ARG A 149 35.40 25.78 -2.91
CA ARG A 149 35.03 24.39 -3.18
C ARG A 149 34.83 24.06 -4.67
N GLY A 150 34.84 25.06 -5.53
CA GLY A 150 34.69 24.94 -6.98
C GLY A 150 33.24 24.78 -7.43
N GLU A 151 32.55 23.83 -6.89
CA GLU A 151 31.13 23.55 -7.20
C GLU A 151 30.37 23.22 -5.91
N LEU A 152 29.21 23.82 -5.71
CA LEU A 152 28.34 23.60 -4.55
C LEU A 152 26.90 23.34 -4.95
N GLU A 153 26.23 22.51 -4.16
CA GLU A 153 24.80 22.27 -4.32
C GLU A 153 23.96 23.45 -3.81
N ARG A 154 22.80 23.62 -4.42
CA ARG A 154 21.81 24.59 -3.99
C ARG A 154 21.50 24.53 -2.48
N SER A 155 21.30 23.33 -1.93
CA SER A 155 21.02 23.09 -0.52
C SER A 155 22.14 23.61 0.40
N GLU A 156 23.39 23.37 0.04
CA GLU A 156 24.54 23.85 0.80
C GLU A 156 24.62 25.39 0.79
N LEU A 157 24.30 26.01 -0.36
CA LEU A 157 24.27 27.47 -0.49
C LEU A 157 23.08 28.09 0.25
N GLU A 158 21.92 27.43 0.30
CA GLU A 158 20.77 27.87 1.08
C GLU A 158 21.05 27.88 2.58
N GLU A 159 21.78 26.90 3.09
CA GLU A 159 22.23 26.83 4.50
C GLU A 159 23.17 27.98 4.84
N LEU A 160 24.06 28.35 3.93
CA LEU A 160 25.04 29.42 4.15
C LEU A 160 24.41 30.83 4.07
N GLY A 161 23.52 31.05 3.12
CA GLY A 161 23.04 32.41 2.81
C GLY A 161 21.64 32.75 3.36
N GLY A 162 20.90 31.77 3.90
CA GLY A 162 19.60 31.96 4.52
C GLY A 162 18.46 32.33 3.55
N ALA A 163 17.43 33.00 4.03
CA ALA A 163 16.17 33.24 3.31
C ALA A 163 16.29 34.02 1.97
N GLN A 164 17.37 34.79 1.78
CA GLN A 164 17.58 35.58 0.56
C GLN A 164 18.45 34.87 -0.48
N THR A 165 19.01 33.72 -0.17
CA THR A 165 19.96 32.99 -1.04
C THR A 165 19.45 32.80 -2.45
N MET A 166 18.24 32.31 -2.61
CA MET A 166 17.65 32.03 -3.92
C MET A 166 17.53 33.26 -4.82
N LYS A 167 17.18 34.39 -4.24
CA LYS A 167 17.08 35.65 -4.99
C LYS A 167 18.47 36.13 -5.43
N ARG A 168 19.47 35.94 -4.57
CA ARG A 168 20.85 36.36 -4.87
C ARG A 168 21.51 35.43 -5.89
N LEU A 169 21.38 34.12 -5.74
CA LEU A 169 21.88 33.16 -6.72
C LEU A 169 21.35 33.42 -8.12
N LYS A 170 20.03 33.68 -8.21
CA LYS A 170 19.43 34.05 -9.50
C LYS A 170 20.02 35.31 -10.10
N LEU A 171 20.22 36.34 -9.30
CA LEU A 171 20.82 37.59 -9.75
C LEU A 171 22.28 37.40 -10.21
N LEU A 172 23.08 36.66 -9.46
CA LEU A 172 24.47 36.36 -9.81
C LEU A 172 24.57 35.53 -11.09
N CYS A 173 23.61 34.61 -11.35
CA CYS A 173 23.53 33.90 -12.62
C CYS A 173 23.12 34.84 -13.79
N GLU A 174 22.16 35.74 -13.57
CA GLU A 174 21.72 36.74 -14.56
C GLU A 174 22.86 37.71 -14.91
N GLN A 175 23.72 38.01 -13.94
CA GLN A 175 24.94 38.85 -14.12
C GLN A 175 26.11 38.07 -14.75
N GLY A 176 25.97 36.78 -15.01
CA GLY A 176 27.03 35.97 -15.59
C GLY A 176 28.20 35.65 -14.66
N VAL A 177 28.05 35.82 -13.36
CA VAL A 177 29.08 35.56 -12.34
C VAL A 177 29.06 34.10 -11.90
N LEU A 178 27.86 33.56 -11.73
CA LEU A 178 27.67 32.12 -11.44
C LEU A 178 27.03 31.41 -12.65
N TYR A 179 27.45 30.18 -12.86
CA TYR A 179 26.83 29.25 -13.77
C TYR A 179 26.10 28.21 -12.97
N SER A 180 24.81 27.98 -13.29
CA SER A 180 24.04 26.91 -12.65
C SER A 180 23.84 25.74 -13.62
N GLU A 181 24.09 24.52 -13.14
CA GLU A 181 23.82 23.30 -13.85
C GLU A 181 22.81 22.46 -13.09
N THR A 182 21.78 21.99 -13.81
CA THR A 182 20.78 21.10 -13.23
C THR A 182 20.95 19.71 -13.83
N THR A 183 21.40 18.77 -13.02
CA THR A 183 21.54 17.38 -13.37
C THR A 183 20.44 16.53 -12.76
N ALA A 184 19.87 15.60 -13.53
CA ALA A 184 18.90 14.63 -13.02
C ALA A 184 19.66 13.40 -12.51
N ILE A 185 19.61 13.16 -11.20
CA ILE A 185 20.28 12.02 -10.56
C ILE A 185 19.23 11.01 -10.14
N ARG A 186 19.39 9.75 -10.54
CA ARG A 186 18.53 8.65 -10.05
C ARG A 186 18.75 8.45 -8.55
N GLN A 187 17.68 8.30 -7.77
CA GLN A 187 17.79 8.02 -6.34
C GLN A 187 18.42 6.65 -6.09
N ILE A 188 18.21 5.70 -6.97
CA ILE A 188 18.77 4.35 -6.92
C ILE A 188 19.60 4.13 -8.17
N SER A 189 20.89 3.81 -7.97
CA SER A 189 21.78 3.37 -9.04
C SER A 189 21.78 1.84 -9.18
N ASP A 190 21.91 1.37 -10.40
CA ASP A 190 22.09 -0.05 -10.68
C ASP A 190 23.42 -0.51 -10.07
N LYS A 191 23.40 -1.65 -9.35
CA LYS A 191 24.63 -2.26 -8.88
C LYS A 191 25.30 -2.93 -10.07
N SER A 192 26.46 -2.46 -10.45
CA SER A 192 27.26 -3.08 -11.50
C SER A 192 28.55 -3.65 -10.94
N VAL A 193 28.88 -4.85 -11.40
CA VAL A 193 30.20 -5.47 -11.17
C VAL A 193 30.99 -5.31 -12.43
N ARG A 194 32.26 -5.01 -12.29
CA ARG A 194 33.20 -4.96 -13.40
C ARG A 194 33.62 -6.38 -13.75
N MET A 195 33.17 -6.86 -14.89
CA MET A 195 33.60 -8.14 -15.44
C MET A 195 34.84 -7.92 -16.29
N VAL A 196 35.73 -8.87 -16.25
CA VAL A 196 36.96 -8.93 -17.02
C VAL A 196 36.90 -10.15 -17.91
N SER A 197 37.14 -9.97 -19.21
CA SER A 197 37.25 -11.02 -20.20
C SER A 197 38.54 -10.88 -20.99
N LEU A 198 39.00 -11.93 -21.59
CA LEU A 198 40.11 -11.85 -22.56
C LEU A 198 39.67 -11.02 -23.77
N ALA A 199 40.53 -10.11 -24.23
CA ALA A 199 40.32 -9.33 -25.44
C ALA A 199 40.94 -9.99 -26.66
N VAL A 200 41.78 -11.02 -26.46
CA VAL A 200 42.48 -11.83 -27.45
C VAL A 200 42.24 -13.32 -27.20
N SER A 201 42.72 -14.20 -28.11
CA SER A 201 42.60 -15.64 -27.88
C SER A 201 43.32 -16.08 -26.57
N ALA A 202 42.89 -17.19 -25.96
CA ALA A 202 43.53 -17.70 -24.73
C ALA A 202 45.02 -18.02 -24.97
N GLU A 203 45.37 -18.51 -26.15
CA GLU A 203 46.78 -18.81 -26.54
C GLU A 203 47.61 -17.54 -26.64
N ASP A 204 47.11 -16.47 -27.32
CA ASP A 204 47.79 -15.19 -27.42
C ASP A 204 47.93 -14.48 -26.09
N ALA A 205 46.88 -14.56 -25.24
CA ALA A 205 46.88 -13.99 -23.88
C ALA A 205 47.98 -14.61 -23.01
N LEU A 206 48.07 -15.93 -23.02
CA LEU A 206 49.13 -16.67 -22.27
C LEU A 206 50.51 -16.36 -22.85
N ALA A 207 50.67 -16.39 -24.15
CA ALA A 207 51.94 -16.06 -24.81
C ALA A 207 52.43 -14.63 -24.52
N ALA A 208 51.54 -13.67 -24.37
CA ALA A 208 51.88 -12.29 -24.02
C ALA A 208 52.37 -12.12 -22.59
N VAL A 209 51.93 -12.97 -21.63
CA VAL A 209 52.34 -12.88 -20.21
C VAL A 209 53.41 -13.88 -19.79
N GLU A 210 53.62 -14.99 -20.56
CA GLU A 210 54.58 -16.06 -20.28
C GLU A 210 56.03 -15.51 -20.10
N PRO A 211 56.55 -14.60 -20.94
CA PRO A 211 57.92 -14.06 -20.75
C PRO A 211 58.11 -13.35 -19.41
N LYS A 212 57.05 -12.87 -18.80
CA LYS A 212 57.05 -12.12 -17.53
C LYS A 212 56.53 -12.95 -16.34
N ARG A 213 56.37 -14.26 -16.48
CA ARG A 213 55.82 -15.15 -15.45
C ARG A 213 56.51 -15.03 -14.09
N ARG A 214 57.89 -14.93 -14.09
CA ARG A 214 58.68 -14.79 -12.83
C ARG A 214 58.70 -13.36 -12.30
N SER A 215 58.68 -12.34 -13.18
CA SER A 215 58.79 -10.93 -12.78
C SER A 215 57.44 -10.31 -12.44
N ALA A 216 56.34 -10.83 -12.96
CA ALA A 216 54.97 -10.36 -12.74
C ALA A 216 53.96 -11.54 -12.55
N PRO A 217 54.16 -12.39 -11.52
CA PRO A 217 53.38 -13.63 -11.33
C PRO A 217 51.90 -13.38 -11.17
N LEU A 218 51.48 -12.27 -10.60
CA LEU A 218 50.04 -11.96 -10.44
C LEU A 218 49.33 -11.61 -11.73
N ARG A 219 50.06 -11.07 -12.74
CA ARG A 219 49.52 -10.86 -14.07
C ARG A 219 49.32 -12.19 -14.80
N TYR A 220 50.27 -13.10 -14.66
CA TYR A 220 50.16 -14.43 -15.23
C TYR A 220 49.01 -15.21 -14.62
N ALA A 221 48.90 -15.25 -13.29
CA ALA A 221 47.81 -15.94 -12.61
C ALA A 221 46.40 -15.41 -12.98
N ALA A 222 46.30 -14.09 -13.17
CA ALA A 222 45.02 -13.49 -13.60
C ALA A 222 44.62 -13.90 -15.01
N VAL A 223 45.57 -13.95 -15.95
CA VAL A 223 45.33 -14.38 -17.33
C VAL A 223 45.06 -15.90 -17.37
N GLU A 224 45.85 -16.72 -16.67
CA GLU A 224 45.63 -18.17 -16.56
C GLU A 224 44.23 -18.51 -16.03
N MET A 225 43.78 -17.81 -15.00
CA MET A 225 42.45 -17.95 -14.45
C MET A 225 41.35 -17.57 -15.47
N LEU A 226 41.51 -16.48 -16.22
CA LEU A 226 40.61 -16.09 -17.30
C LEU A 226 40.59 -17.09 -18.44
N CYS A 227 41.72 -17.71 -18.78
CA CYS A 227 41.78 -18.76 -19.79
C CYS A 227 41.03 -20.01 -19.35
N ALA A 228 41.09 -20.37 -18.05
CA ALA A 228 40.46 -21.57 -17.51
C ALA A 228 38.95 -21.40 -17.30
N GLN A 229 38.51 -20.22 -16.85
CA GLN A 229 37.12 -19.99 -16.40
C GLN A 229 36.33 -18.99 -17.23
N GLY A 230 36.97 -18.33 -18.19
CA GLY A 230 36.31 -17.33 -19.05
C GLY A 230 36.15 -15.97 -18.38
N THR A 231 35.00 -15.34 -18.55
CA THR A 231 34.71 -14.01 -17.99
C THR A 231 34.43 -14.06 -16.50
N LEU A 232 35.16 -13.30 -15.71
CA LEU A 232 35.07 -13.26 -14.24
C LEU A 232 34.92 -11.84 -13.73
N SER A 233 34.41 -11.68 -12.49
CA SER A 233 34.40 -10.36 -11.86
C SER A 233 35.83 -9.91 -11.48
N SER A 234 36.08 -8.62 -11.59
CA SER A 234 37.39 -8.08 -11.19
C SER A 234 37.70 -8.33 -9.71
N SER A 235 36.69 -8.40 -8.85
CA SER A 235 36.81 -8.74 -7.44
C SER A 235 37.21 -10.19 -7.19
N ASP A 236 36.62 -11.14 -7.95
CA ASP A 236 36.95 -12.57 -7.83
C ASP A 236 38.37 -12.83 -8.31
N ILE A 237 38.77 -12.25 -9.45
CA ILE A 237 40.15 -12.35 -9.93
C ILE A 237 41.13 -11.82 -8.89
N CYS A 238 40.86 -10.63 -8.33
CA CYS A 238 41.71 -10.06 -7.29
C CYS A 238 41.76 -10.94 -6.02
N TYR A 239 40.65 -11.52 -5.62
CA TYR A 239 40.55 -12.38 -4.43
C TYR A 239 41.34 -13.68 -4.59
N TYR A 240 41.11 -14.39 -5.70
CA TYR A 240 41.74 -15.71 -5.89
C TYR A 240 43.19 -15.65 -6.36
N THR A 241 43.57 -14.61 -7.12
CA THR A 241 44.95 -14.49 -7.63
C THR A 241 45.85 -13.57 -6.80
N GLY A 242 45.28 -12.77 -5.89
CA GLY A 242 46.01 -11.72 -5.19
C GLY A 242 46.36 -10.50 -6.07
N ALA A 243 45.89 -10.46 -7.34
CA ALA A 243 46.15 -9.34 -8.22
C ALA A 243 45.36 -8.09 -7.75
N SER A 244 45.96 -6.91 -7.96
CA SER A 244 45.24 -5.65 -7.71
C SER A 244 44.42 -5.19 -8.94
N LEU A 245 43.39 -4.35 -8.71
CA LEU A 245 42.68 -3.72 -9.82
C LEU A 245 43.60 -2.97 -10.79
N GLN A 246 44.71 -2.37 -10.25
CA GLN A 246 45.71 -1.72 -11.06
C GLN A 246 46.47 -2.68 -11.95
N THR A 247 46.71 -3.92 -11.50
CA THR A 247 47.27 -5.01 -12.31
C THR A 247 46.36 -5.35 -13.50
N LEU A 248 45.05 -5.49 -13.25
CA LEU A 248 44.05 -5.75 -14.28
C LEU A 248 43.92 -4.60 -15.29
N ARG A 249 43.96 -3.34 -14.83
CA ARG A 249 44.00 -2.17 -15.73
C ARG A 249 45.29 -2.11 -16.57
N GLY A 250 46.41 -2.60 -16.02
CA GLY A 250 47.64 -2.76 -16.77
C GLY A 250 47.53 -3.79 -17.89
N LEU A 251 46.79 -4.87 -17.69
CA LEU A 251 46.47 -5.88 -18.72
C LEU A 251 45.51 -5.31 -19.76
N GLU A 252 44.55 -4.47 -19.38
CA GLU A 252 43.65 -3.76 -20.30
C GLU A 252 44.43 -2.80 -21.22
N LYS A 253 45.31 -1.98 -20.64
CA LYS A 253 46.16 -1.10 -21.44
C LYS A 253 47.09 -1.84 -22.41
N ALA A 254 47.46 -3.07 -22.07
CA ALA A 254 48.23 -3.97 -22.94
C ALA A 254 47.32 -4.70 -23.98
N GLY A 255 46.01 -4.47 -24.01
CA GLY A 255 45.09 -5.07 -24.98
C GLY A 255 44.83 -6.57 -24.74
N ILE A 256 45.21 -7.12 -23.56
CA ILE A 256 45.07 -8.56 -23.23
C ILE A 256 43.69 -8.84 -22.65
N VAL A 257 43.14 -7.93 -21.84
CA VAL A 257 41.81 -8.04 -21.25
C VAL A 257 40.94 -6.86 -21.56
N SER A 258 39.63 -7.03 -21.49
CA SER A 258 38.63 -5.97 -21.62
C SER A 258 37.76 -5.95 -20.37
N PHE A 259 37.32 -4.76 -19.97
CA PHE A 259 36.37 -4.55 -18.89
C PHE A 259 34.97 -4.29 -19.45
N ALA A 260 34.00 -5.04 -18.96
CA ALA A 260 32.58 -4.75 -19.18
C ALA A 260 31.90 -4.49 -17.85
N LYS A 261 30.94 -3.58 -17.81
CA LYS A 261 30.05 -3.43 -16.65
C LYS A 261 28.89 -4.40 -16.81
N GLN A 262 28.76 -5.33 -15.88
CA GLN A 262 27.60 -6.22 -15.81
C GLN A 262 26.73 -5.80 -14.64
N GLU A 263 25.45 -5.59 -14.92
CA GLU A 263 24.46 -5.32 -13.88
C GLU A 263 24.26 -6.58 -13.04
N VAL A 264 24.29 -6.42 -11.71
CA VAL A 264 24.01 -7.49 -10.75
C VAL A 264 22.81 -7.08 -9.93
N LEU A 265 21.74 -7.86 -10.01
CA LEU A 265 20.53 -7.64 -9.24
C LEU A 265 20.75 -8.05 -7.77
N ARG A 266 20.30 -7.19 -6.87
CA ARG A 266 20.31 -7.45 -5.42
C ARG A 266 19.10 -8.30 -5.08
N VAL A 267 19.21 -9.58 -5.33
CA VAL A 267 18.17 -10.52 -4.92
C VAL A 267 18.64 -11.17 -3.64
N SER A 268 17.84 -11.06 -2.58
CA SER A 268 18.10 -11.81 -1.35
C SER A 268 18.08 -13.30 -1.73
N ARG A 269 19.25 -13.95 -1.67
CA ARG A 269 19.32 -15.40 -1.84
C ARG A 269 18.68 -16.00 -0.60
N HIS A 270 17.48 -16.51 -0.76
CA HIS A 270 16.93 -17.42 0.24
C HIS A 270 17.82 -18.65 0.28
N GLU A 271 18.01 -19.21 1.49
CA GLU A 271 18.69 -20.49 1.63
C GLU A 271 18.05 -21.50 0.68
N PRO A 272 18.84 -22.43 0.10
CA PRO A 272 18.29 -23.45 -0.77
C PRO A 272 17.17 -24.18 -0.03
N VAL A 273 15.94 -23.98 -0.47
CA VAL A 273 14.78 -24.67 0.07
C VAL A 273 14.64 -25.97 -0.71
N GLU A 274 14.54 -27.12 -0.01
CA GLU A 274 14.21 -28.39 -0.66
C GLU A 274 12.93 -28.23 -1.48
N MET A 275 12.91 -28.85 -2.66
CA MET A 275 11.72 -28.83 -3.50
C MET A 275 10.54 -29.43 -2.74
N ALA A 276 9.42 -28.71 -2.74
CA ALA A 276 8.23 -29.17 -2.06
C ALA A 276 7.64 -30.42 -2.73
N LEU A 277 7.06 -31.30 -1.92
CA LEU A 277 6.32 -32.45 -2.42
C LEU A 277 5.07 -31.99 -3.21
N PRO A 278 4.65 -32.73 -4.24
CA PRO A 278 3.44 -32.44 -4.98
C PRO A 278 2.24 -32.34 -4.05
N ILE A 279 1.41 -31.32 -4.28
CA ILE A 279 0.18 -31.10 -3.49
C ILE A 279 -0.88 -32.12 -3.92
N VAL A 280 -1.42 -32.85 -2.94
CA VAL A 280 -2.59 -33.67 -3.09
C VAL A 280 -3.80 -32.91 -2.57
N LEU A 281 -4.74 -32.62 -3.44
CA LEU A 281 -5.98 -31.92 -3.09
C LEU A 281 -6.99 -32.92 -2.52
N ASN A 282 -7.78 -32.51 -1.52
CA ASN A 282 -8.95 -33.29 -1.09
C ASN A 282 -10.12 -33.08 -2.07
N ASP A 283 -11.22 -33.82 -1.88
CA ASP A 283 -12.34 -33.84 -2.83
C ASP A 283 -12.93 -32.44 -3.07
N GLU A 284 -13.14 -31.61 -2.01
CA GLU A 284 -13.66 -30.25 -2.15
C GLU A 284 -12.69 -29.34 -2.88
N GLN A 285 -11.39 -29.43 -2.55
CA GLN A 285 -10.34 -28.66 -3.19
C GLN A 285 -10.19 -29.04 -4.67
N GLN A 286 -10.26 -30.37 -4.97
CA GLN A 286 -10.19 -30.88 -6.34
C GLN A 286 -11.39 -30.38 -7.16
N GLN A 287 -12.60 -30.46 -6.61
CA GLN A 287 -13.80 -29.93 -7.26
C GLN A 287 -13.69 -28.43 -7.56
N ALA A 288 -13.18 -27.63 -6.60
CA ALA A 288 -12.94 -26.22 -6.81
C ALA A 288 -11.88 -25.97 -7.89
N PHE A 289 -10.78 -26.73 -7.87
CA PHE A 289 -9.73 -26.66 -8.87
C PHE A 289 -10.24 -26.99 -10.27
N ASP A 290 -10.98 -28.09 -10.43
CA ASP A 290 -11.53 -28.53 -11.70
C ASP A 290 -12.55 -27.53 -12.29
N GLY A 291 -13.27 -26.81 -11.42
CA GLY A 291 -14.18 -25.75 -11.84
C GLY A 291 -13.49 -24.44 -12.21
N LEU A 292 -12.35 -24.11 -11.55
CA LEU A 292 -11.61 -22.88 -11.78
C LEU A 292 -10.68 -22.96 -13.01
N LEU A 293 -10.07 -24.10 -13.25
CA LEU A 293 -9.12 -24.31 -14.35
C LEU A 293 -9.67 -23.95 -15.73
N PRO A 294 -10.90 -24.36 -16.13
CA PRO A 294 -11.50 -23.94 -17.39
C PRO A 294 -11.68 -22.43 -17.54
N LEU A 295 -11.86 -21.69 -16.44
CA LEU A 295 -12.01 -20.23 -16.48
C LEU A 295 -10.68 -19.54 -16.86
N ILE A 296 -9.56 -20.09 -16.41
CA ILE A 296 -8.21 -19.63 -16.78
C ILE A 296 -7.91 -19.96 -18.24
N ALA A 297 -8.29 -21.18 -18.69
CA ALA A 297 -8.03 -21.68 -20.03
C ALA A 297 -8.79 -20.91 -21.13
N ARG A 298 -9.96 -20.37 -20.85
CA ARG A 298 -10.78 -19.59 -21.80
C ARG A 298 -10.10 -18.31 -22.29
N ARG A 299 -9.13 -17.77 -21.56
CA ARG A 299 -8.49 -16.46 -21.84
C ARG A 299 -9.49 -15.30 -21.93
N GLU A 300 -10.54 -15.39 -21.18
CA GLU A 300 -11.57 -14.35 -21.04
C GLU A 300 -11.50 -13.76 -19.64
N ALA A 301 -11.79 -12.45 -19.55
CA ALA A 301 -11.85 -11.79 -18.25
C ALA A 301 -12.97 -12.38 -17.41
N GLY A 302 -12.64 -12.86 -16.23
CA GLY A 302 -13.59 -13.44 -15.30
C GLY A 302 -13.29 -13.09 -13.85
N ALA A 303 -14.25 -13.32 -12.96
CA ALA A 303 -14.03 -13.24 -11.53
C ALA A 303 -14.72 -14.43 -10.84
N ALA A 304 -14.04 -15.00 -9.84
CA ALA A 304 -14.53 -16.10 -9.04
C ALA A 304 -14.23 -15.86 -7.55
N LEU A 305 -15.06 -16.45 -6.69
CA LEU A 305 -14.90 -16.46 -5.25
C LEU A 305 -14.60 -17.88 -4.78
N LEU A 306 -13.46 -18.09 -4.18
CA LEU A 306 -13.15 -19.31 -3.41
C LEU A 306 -13.54 -19.05 -1.95
N HIS A 307 -14.77 -19.42 -1.60
CA HIS A 307 -15.33 -19.23 -0.27
C HIS A 307 -15.01 -20.44 0.61
N GLY A 308 -14.02 -20.32 1.46
CA GLY A 308 -13.60 -21.47 2.28
C GLY A 308 -13.39 -21.08 3.73
N VAL A 309 -13.88 -21.92 4.65
CA VAL A 309 -13.67 -21.73 6.08
C VAL A 309 -12.19 -21.55 6.44
N THR A 310 -11.91 -21.00 7.61
CA THR A 310 -10.54 -20.85 8.10
C THR A 310 -9.84 -22.22 8.16
N ALA A 311 -8.61 -22.30 7.63
CA ALA A 311 -7.84 -23.55 7.50
C ALA A 311 -8.46 -24.61 6.54
N SER A 312 -9.24 -24.21 5.54
CA SER A 312 -9.76 -25.12 4.48
C SER A 312 -8.71 -25.50 3.42
N GLY A 313 -7.50 -24.95 3.50
CA GLY A 313 -6.43 -25.25 2.54
C GLY A 313 -6.51 -24.48 1.22
N LYS A 314 -7.14 -23.31 1.17
CA LYS A 314 -7.19 -22.42 -0.02
C LYS A 314 -5.84 -22.25 -0.72
N THR A 315 -4.76 -22.11 0.07
CA THR A 315 -3.41 -21.92 -0.47
C THR A 315 -2.94 -23.11 -1.34
N GLN A 316 -3.40 -24.34 -1.07
CA GLN A 316 -3.08 -25.50 -1.89
C GLN A 316 -3.72 -25.40 -3.28
N VAL A 317 -4.97 -24.97 -3.32
CA VAL A 317 -5.69 -24.69 -4.58
C VAL A 317 -4.98 -23.57 -5.36
N TYR A 318 -4.53 -22.50 -4.67
CA TYR A 318 -3.79 -21.42 -5.31
C TYR A 318 -2.51 -21.91 -6.00
N ILE A 319 -1.69 -22.69 -5.29
CA ILE A 319 -0.41 -23.19 -5.83
C ILE A 319 -0.68 -24.04 -7.08
N ARG A 320 -1.65 -24.98 -7.02
CA ARG A 320 -2.03 -25.80 -8.17
C ARG A 320 -2.52 -24.99 -9.36
N LEU A 321 -3.35 -23.96 -9.14
CA LEU A 321 -3.82 -23.06 -10.21
C LEU A 321 -2.68 -22.24 -10.83
N ILE A 322 -1.72 -21.80 -10.01
CA ILE A 322 -0.53 -21.10 -10.50
C ILE A 322 0.31 -22.04 -11.38
N GLU A 323 0.57 -23.29 -10.93
CA GLU A 323 1.31 -24.29 -11.72
C GLU A 323 0.68 -24.48 -13.11
N GLU A 324 -0.63 -24.68 -13.19
CA GLU A 324 -1.34 -24.85 -14.46
C GLU A 324 -1.33 -23.58 -15.32
N THR A 325 -1.45 -22.40 -14.69
CA THR A 325 -1.32 -21.12 -15.40
C THR A 325 0.05 -20.97 -16.06
N LEU A 326 1.10 -21.38 -15.35
CA LEU A 326 2.48 -21.40 -15.89
C LEU A 326 2.65 -22.43 -17.00
N ALA A 327 2.04 -23.61 -16.88
CA ALA A 327 2.05 -24.66 -17.90
C ALA A 327 1.36 -24.19 -19.20
N MET A 328 0.30 -23.35 -19.09
CA MET A 328 -0.35 -22.70 -20.23
C MET A 328 0.47 -21.57 -20.87
N GLY A 329 1.69 -21.30 -20.39
CA GLY A 329 2.57 -20.25 -20.90
C GLY A 329 2.27 -18.86 -20.34
N ARG A 330 1.30 -18.70 -19.42
CA ARG A 330 0.87 -17.41 -18.86
C ARG A 330 1.54 -17.12 -17.51
N THR A 331 1.36 -15.91 -17.00
CA THR A 331 1.91 -15.47 -15.70
C THR A 331 0.83 -15.33 -14.65
N ALA A 332 1.23 -15.42 -13.38
CA ALA A 332 0.32 -15.39 -12.26
C ALA A 332 0.76 -14.40 -11.16
N MET A 333 -0.20 -13.86 -10.46
CA MET A 333 0.01 -12.96 -9.32
C MET A 333 -0.81 -13.44 -8.13
N LEU A 334 -0.16 -13.57 -6.97
CA LEU A 334 -0.81 -13.80 -5.68
C LEU A 334 -0.62 -12.58 -4.79
N LEU A 335 -1.72 -11.98 -4.42
CA LEU A 335 -1.79 -10.86 -3.50
C LEU A 335 -2.23 -11.33 -2.13
N VAL A 336 -1.48 -10.96 -1.11
CA VAL A 336 -1.74 -11.30 0.28
C VAL A 336 -1.71 -10.03 1.15
N PRO A 337 -2.43 -9.99 2.28
CA PRO A 337 -2.27 -8.91 3.25
C PRO A 337 -0.83 -8.83 3.78
N GLU A 338 -0.36 -7.62 4.12
CA GLU A 338 1.02 -7.43 4.62
C GLU A 338 1.38 -8.34 5.79
N ILE A 339 0.42 -8.58 6.69
CA ILE A 339 0.59 -9.42 7.89
C ILE A 339 0.64 -10.92 7.54
N ALA A 340 0.03 -11.33 6.43
CA ALA A 340 0.02 -12.71 5.98
C ALA A 340 1.28 -13.10 5.19
N LEU A 341 2.07 -12.13 4.73
CA LEU A 341 3.32 -12.36 4.02
C LEU A 341 4.45 -12.69 5.01
N THR A 342 4.39 -13.88 5.58
CA THR A 342 5.38 -14.39 6.52
C THR A 342 6.57 -15.02 5.80
N PRO A 343 7.75 -15.14 6.45
CA PRO A 343 8.88 -15.90 5.90
C PRO A 343 8.53 -17.33 5.54
N GLN A 344 7.65 -17.98 6.32
CA GLN A 344 7.16 -19.32 6.05
C GLN A 344 6.37 -19.39 4.74
N MET A 345 5.50 -18.40 4.48
CA MET A 345 4.77 -18.32 3.22
C MET A 345 5.72 -18.09 2.05
N MET A 346 6.68 -17.17 2.22
CA MET A 346 7.70 -16.91 1.21
C MET A 346 8.53 -18.14 0.90
N ALA A 347 9.02 -18.85 1.93
CA ALA A 347 9.76 -20.11 1.78
C ALA A 347 8.93 -21.17 1.07
N LYS A 348 7.65 -21.31 1.43
CA LYS A 348 6.73 -22.25 0.77
C LYS A 348 6.62 -21.98 -0.73
N PHE A 349 6.38 -20.74 -1.15
CA PHE A 349 6.26 -20.39 -2.57
C PHE A 349 7.60 -20.54 -3.31
N THR A 350 8.71 -20.23 -2.66
CA THR A 350 10.06 -20.48 -3.21
C THR A 350 10.32 -21.97 -3.40
N ALA A 351 9.85 -22.85 -2.50
CA ALA A 351 9.97 -24.29 -2.62
C ALA A 351 9.22 -24.86 -3.83
N TYR A 352 8.06 -24.28 -4.20
CA TYR A 352 7.29 -24.72 -5.37
C TYR A 352 7.75 -24.09 -6.69
N PHE A 353 8.11 -22.80 -6.69
CA PHE A 353 8.35 -22.05 -7.93
C PHE A 353 9.82 -21.68 -8.13
N GLY A 354 10.69 -21.90 -7.15
CA GLY A 354 12.13 -21.63 -7.25
C GLY A 354 12.42 -20.18 -7.61
N GLU A 355 13.28 -20.00 -8.61
CA GLU A 355 13.68 -18.69 -9.11
C GLU A 355 12.60 -17.99 -9.94
N ASN A 356 11.52 -18.69 -10.34
CA ASN A 356 10.41 -18.13 -11.09
C ASN A 356 9.49 -17.19 -10.28
N VAL A 357 9.73 -17.01 -8.97
CA VAL A 357 8.93 -16.14 -8.12
C VAL A 357 9.66 -14.85 -7.77
N ALA A 358 8.97 -13.73 -7.91
CA ALA A 358 9.40 -12.43 -7.39
C ALA A 358 8.52 -12.02 -6.22
N MET A 359 9.13 -11.42 -5.20
CA MET A 359 8.44 -10.94 -4.01
C MET A 359 8.39 -9.41 -4.00
N LEU A 360 7.20 -8.82 -3.77
CA LEU A 360 6.99 -7.38 -3.70
C LEU A 360 6.20 -7.00 -2.45
N HIS A 361 6.89 -6.43 -1.45
CA HIS A 361 6.28 -5.98 -0.20
C HIS A 361 6.99 -4.75 0.40
N SER A 362 6.36 -4.13 1.40
CA SER A 362 6.86 -2.91 2.05
C SER A 362 8.17 -3.11 2.82
N GLY A 363 8.43 -4.32 3.33
CA GLY A 363 9.64 -4.66 4.08
C GLY A 363 10.91 -4.79 3.24
N LEU A 364 10.82 -4.86 1.90
CA LEU A 364 11.99 -4.86 1.04
C LEU A 364 12.64 -3.47 1.01
N GLN A 365 13.98 -3.44 0.98
CA GLN A 365 14.71 -2.20 0.70
C GLN A 365 14.33 -1.64 -0.68
N LEU A 366 14.38 -0.32 -0.84
CA LEU A 366 14.01 0.33 -2.11
C LEU A 366 14.78 -0.22 -3.30
N THR A 367 16.06 -0.54 -3.10
CA THR A 367 16.96 -1.12 -4.11
C THR A 367 16.56 -2.54 -4.51
N GLU A 368 16.22 -3.37 -3.53
CA GLU A 368 15.76 -4.75 -3.77
C GLU A 368 14.41 -4.75 -4.50
N ARG A 369 13.47 -3.90 -4.06
CA ARG A 369 12.16 -3.74 -4.71
C ARG A 369 12.30 -3.32 -6.18
N TYR A 370 13.24 -2.42 -6.47
CA TYR A 370 13.53 -1.99 -7.82
C TYR A 370 14.14 -3.13 -8.66
N ASP A 371 15.05 -3.92 -8.08
CA ASP A 371 15.66 -5.05 -8.76
C ASP A 371 14.65 -6.20 -9.02
N GLN A 372 13.75 -6.48 -8.07
CA GLN A 372 12.63 -7.41 -8.30
C GLN A 372 11.71 -6.91 -9.42
N TRP A 373 11.37 -5.62 -9.43
CA TRP A 373 10.55 -5.02 -10.47
C TRP A 373 11.20 -5.14 -11.86
N LYS A 374 12.53 -5.00 -11.96
CA LYS A 374 13.27 -5.22 -13.22
C LYS A 374 13.20 -6.68 -13.68
N ARG A 375 13.36 -7.65 -12.76
CA ARG A 375 13.22 -9.08 -13.09
C ARG A 375 11.85 -9.38 -13.68
N ILE A 376 10.79 -8.85 -13.06
CA ILE A 376 9.42 -9.04 -13.55
C ILE A 376 9.28 -8.44 -14.96
N ARG A 377 9.75 -7.21 -15.16
CA ARG A 377 9.64 -6.52 -16.44
C ARG A 377 10.42 -7.21 -17.58
N ARG A 378 11.57 -7.80 -17.26
CA ARG A 378 12.39 -8.57 -18.22
C ARG A 378 11.78 -9.92 -18.59
N GLY A 379 10.81 -10.40 -17.79
CA GLY A 379 10.24 -11.73 -17.95
C GLY A 379 11.09 -12.84 -17.33
N ASP A 380 12.08 -12.48 -16.48
CA ASP A 380 12.94 -13.43 -15.77
C ASP A 380 12.14 -14.26 -14.74
N VAL A 381 10.96 -13.76 -14.36
CA VAL A 381 10.03 -14.40 -13.42
C VAL A 381 8.61 -14.38 -13.95
N ARG A 382 7.85 -15.41 -13.61
CA ARG A 382 6.48 -15.61 -14.10
C ARG A 382 5.42 -15.61 -12.99
N VAL A 383 5.85 -15.62 -11.74
CA VAL A 383 4.99 -15.54 -10.55
C VAL A 383 5.38 -14.33 -9.72
N VAL A 384 4.40 -13.54 -9.31
CA VAL A 384 4.58 -12.46 -8.35
C VAL A 384 3.79 -12.77 -7.09
N LEU A 385 4.48 -12.85 -5.96
CA LEU A 385 3.90 -12.89 -4.63
C LEU A 385 4.10 -11.53 -3.98
N GLY A 386 3.04 -10.91 -3.50
CA GLY A 386 3.23 -9.61 -2.86
C GLY A 386 2.00 -9.05 -2.17
N THR A 387 2.18 -7.86 -1.60
CA THR A 387 1.12 -7.14 -0.92
C THR A 387 0.35 -6.22 -1.87
N ARG A 388 -0.51 -5.37 -1.36
CA ARG A 388 -1.36 -4.43 -2.10
C ARG A 388 -0.71 -3.82 -3.36
N SER A 389 0.52 -3.30 -3.24
CA SER A 389 1.20 -2.62 -4.35
C SER A 389 1.70 -3.55 -5.45
N ALA A 390 1.79 -4.86 -5.19
CA ALA A 390 2.19 -5.84 -6.19
C ALA A 390 1.19 -5.95 -7.36
N VAL A 391 -0.03 -5.46 -7.18
CA VAL A 391 -1.04 -5.38 -8.25
C VAL A 391 -0.56 -4.56 -9.46
N PHE A 392 0.45 -3.72 -9.32
CA PHE A 392 1.06 -2.92 -10.39
C PHE A 392 2.27 -3.59 -11.07
N ALA A 393 2.66 -4.79 -10.64
CA ALA A 393 3.80 -5.49 -11.22
C ALA A 393 3.64 -5.69 -12.75
N PRO A 394 4.65 -5.38 -13.57
CA PRO A 394 4.56 -5.42 -15.03
C PRO A 394 4.73 -6.85 -15.58
N LEU A 395 3.87 -7.78 -15.13
CA LEU A 395 3.84 -9.14 -15.63
C LEU A 395 3.31 -9.19 -17.07
N PRO A 396 4.03 -9.81 -18.01
CA PRO A 396 3.52 -10.04 -19.37
C PRO A 396 2.49 -11.18 -19.37
N ASP A 397 1.59 -11.21 -20.34
CA ASP A 397 0.55 -12.24 -20.56
C ASP A 397 -0.09 -12.77 -19.25
N LEU A 398 -0.62 -11.85 -18.47
CA LEU A 398 -1.23 -12.16 -17.17
C LEU A 398 -2.44 -13.07 -17.34
N GLY A 399 -2.43 -14.24 -16.67
CA GLY A 399 -3.49 -15.26 -16.74
C GLY A 399 -4.33 -15.38 -15.49
N LEU A 400 -3.75 -15.07 -14.34
CA LEU A 400 -4.39 -15.27 -13.04
C LEU A 400 -3.94 -14.20 -12.05
N ILE A 401 -4.90 -13.55 -11.40
CA ILE A 401 -4.67 -12.76 -10.18
C ILE A 401 -5.45 -13.41 -9.05
N ILE A 402 -4.77 -13.79 -7.99
CA ILE A 402 -5.37 -14.29 -6.76
C ILE A 402 -5.27 -13.20 -5.70
N MET A 403 -6.36 -12.93 -5.00
CA MET A 403 -6.37 -12.08 -3.81
C MET A 403 -6.81 -12.92 -2.62
N ASP A 404 -5.87 -13.26 -1.75
CA ASP A 404 -6.17 -13.99 -0.51
C ASP A 404 -6.65 -13.02 0.58
N GLU A 405 -7.56 -13.49 1.45
CA GLU A 405 -8.22 -12.65 2.48
C GLU A 405 -8.75 -11.32 1.88
N GLU A 406 -9.57 -11.41 0.80
CA GLU A 406 -10.01 -10.26 -0.01
C GLU A 406 -10.74 -9.17 0.80
N GLN A 407 -11.29 -9.54 1.96
CA GLN A 407 -12.00 -8.64 2.88
C GLN A 407 -11.05 -7.71 3.66
N GLU A 408 -9.73 -7.93 3.56
CA GLU A 408 -8.78 -7.17 4.36
C GLU A 408 -8.72 -5.69 3.99
N PRO A 409 -8.90 -4.78 4.98
CA PRO A 409 -8.88 -3.34 4.72
C PRO A 409 -7.57 -2.83 4.13
N THR A 410 -6.45 -3.54 4.34
CA THR A 410 -5.13 -3.16 3.84
C THR A 410 -5.02 -3.16 2.31
N TYR A 411 -5.96 -3.79 1.60
CA TYR A 411 -6.07 -3.68 0.15
C TYR A 411 -6.58 -2.31 -0.34
N CYS A 412 -7.05 -1.44 0.54
CA CYS A 412 -7.33 -0.05 0.23
C CYS A 412 -6.11 0.83 0.56
N SER A 413 -5.70 1.69 -0.37
CA SER A 413 -4.61 2.63 -0.12
C SER A 413 -5.07 3.75 0.82
N GLU A 414 -4.30 4.00 1.88
CA GLU A 414 -4.54 5.13 2.79
C GLU A 414 -4.07 6.46 2.20
N ASN A 415 -3.05 6.41 1.33
CA ASN A 415 -2.49 7.57 0.66
C ASN A 415 -3.14 7.80 -0.72
N PRO A 416 -3.31 9.04 -1.15
CA PRO A 416 -3.78 9.35 -2.49
C PRO A 416 -2.80 8.84 -3.58
N PRO A 417 -3.35 8.28 -4.68
CA PRO A 417 -4.74 7.93 -4.90
C PRO A 417 -5.17 6.76 -4.01
N ARG A 418 -6.32 6.90 -3.35
CA ARG A 418 -6.88 5.86 -2.46
C ARG A 418 -7.54 4.75 -3.26
N TYR A 419 -6.72 4.00 -3.99
CA TYR A 419 -7.21 2.89 -4.80
C TYR A 419 -7.55 1.66 -3.96
N HIS A 420 -8.49 0.87 -4.46
CA HIS A 420 -8.75 -0.47 -3.96
C HIS A 420 -8.11 -1.50 -4.90
N THR A 421 -7.32 -2.41 -4.34
CA THR A 421 -6.56 -3.41 -5.11
C THR A 421 -7.47 -4.30 -5.96
N ARG A 422 -8.65 -4.69 -5.46
CA ARG A 422 -9.64 -5.47 -6.21
C ARG A 422 -10.07 -4.76 -7.50
N ASP A 423 -10.37 -3.46 -7.43
CA ASP A 423 -10.78 -2.69 -8.61
C ASP A 423 -9.66 -2.64 -9.67
N VAL A 424 -8.41 -2.43 -9.21
CA VAL A 424 -7.23 -2.43 -10.09
C VAL A 424 -7.01 -3.83 -10.70
N ALA A 425 -7.11 -4.88 -9.89
CA ALA A 425 -7.00 -6.27 -10.35
C ALA A 425 -8.07 -6.62 -11.38
N GLN A 426 -9.34 -6.24 -11.15
CA GLN A 426 -10.42 -6.41 -12.12
C GLN A 426 -10.14 -5.71 -13.45
N PHE A 427 -9.65 -4.45 -13.38
CA PHE A 427 -9.30 -3.71 -14.59
C PHE A 427 -8.16 -4.40 -15.35
N ARG A 428 -7.12 -4.88 -14.66
CA ARG A 428 -6.02 -5.62 -15.27
C ARG A 428 -6.48 -6.94 -15.89
N CYS A 429 -7.30 -7.70 -15.17
CA CYS A 429 -7.88 -8.93 -15.71
C CYS A 429 -8.73 -8.67 -16.96
N ALA A 430 -9.50 -7.58 -16.97
CA ALA A 430 -10.28 -7.18 -18.15
C ALA A 430 -9.40 -6.84 -19.36
N GLN A 431 -8.21 -6.28 -19.15
CA GLN A 431 -7.26 -5.98 -20.23
C GLN A 431 -6.55 -7.21 -20.78
N SER A 432 -6.29 -8.22 -19.93
CA SER A 432 -5.42 -9.36 -20.25
C SER A 432 -6.18 -10.66 -20.54
N GLY A 433 -7.53 -10.66 -20.44
CA GLY A 433 -8.30 -11.89 -20.47
C GLY A 433 -7.87 -12.86 -19.36
N ALA A 434 -7.74 -12.34 -18.13
CA ALA A 434 -7.29 -13.08 -16.96
C ALA A 434 -8.44 -13.37 -15.99
N LEU A 435 -8.28 -14.40 -15.15
CA LEU A 435 -9.18 -14.68 -14.05
C LEU A 435 -8.75 -13.92 -12.79
N LEU A 436 -9.68 -13.23 -12.15
CA LEU A 436 -9.55 -12.74 -10.79
C LEU A 436 -10.15 -13.75 -9.81
N LEU A 437 -9.33 -14.37 -8.98
CA LEU A 437 -9.78 -15.28 -7.91
C LEU A 437 -9.71 -14.55 -6.56
N LEU A 438 -10.85 -14.37 -5.93
CA LEU A 438 -11.00 -13.81 -4.60
C LEU A 438 -11.09 -14.95 -3.59
N GLY A 439 -10.17 -15.02 -2.63
CA GLY A 439 -10.19 -16.03 -1.59
C GLY A 439 -10.54 -15.44 -0.23
N SER A 440 -11.52 -16.00 0.45
CA SER A 440 -11.93 -15.55 1.78
C SER A 440 -12.72 -16.60 2.55
N ALA A 441 -12.62 -16.54 3.88
CA ALA A 441 -13.54 -17.21 4.78
C ALA A 441 -14.77 -16.34 5.12
N THR A 442 -14.58 -15.03 5.05
CA THR A 442 -15.58 -14.01 5.37
C THR A 442 -15.58 -12.94 4.27
N PRO A 443 -16.06 -13.27 3.06
CA PRO A 443 -16.03 -12.36 1.91
C PRO A 443 -16.68 -11.02 2.25
N THR A 444 -16.24 -9.94 1.58
CA THR A 444 -16.95 -8.66 1.71
C THR A 444 -18.39 -8.79 1.25
N VAL A 445 -19.30 -8.04 1.88
CA VAL A 445 -20.72 -8.05 1.53
C VAL A 445 -20.92 -7.71 0.06
N GLU A 446 -20.12 -6.82 -0.51
CA GLU A 446 -20.14 -6.51 -1.94
C GLU A 446 -19.72 -7.71 -2.78
N THR A 447 -18.66 -8.43 -2.42
CA THR A 447 -18.21 -9.63 -3.15
C THR A 447 -19.26 -10.72 -3.14
N MET A 448 -19.84 -11.01 -1.97
CA MET A 448 -20.91 -11.99 -1.84
C MET A 448 -22.19 -11.57 -2.60
N TYR A 449 -22.54 -10.28 -2.57
CA TYR A 449 -23.65 -9.76 -3.36
C TYR A 449 -23.45 -10.01 -4.86
N TYR A 450 -22.27 -9.70 -5.40
CA TYR A 450 -21.97 -9.96 -6.82
C TYR A 450 -21.88 -11.45 -7.14
N ALA A 451 -21.48 -12.28 -6.19
CA ALA A 451 -21.51 -13.74 -6.32
C ALA A 451 -22.96 -14.26 -6.42
N ARG A 452 -23.84 -13.81 -5.55
CA ARG A 452 -25.27 -14.20 -5.56
C ARG A 452 -26.04 -13.65 -6.78
N GLU A 453 -25.62 -12.49 -7.31
CA GLU A 453 -26.13 -11.95 -8.58
C GLU A 453 -25.55 -12.67 -9.83
N GLY A 454 -24.73 -13.70 -9.65
CA GLY A 454 -24.14 -14.50 -10.73
C GLY A 454 -23.01 -13.81 -11.50
N ARG A 455 -22.50 -12.66 -11.00
CA ARG A 455 -21.34 -11.97 -11.61
C ARG A 455 -20.04 -12.65 -11.28
N TYR A 456 -19.92 -13.30 -10.12
CA TYR A 456 -18.79 -14.11 -9.71
C TYR A 456 -19.23 -15.55 -9.54
N GLN A 457 -18.43 -16.49 -10.06
CA GLN A 457 -18.65 -17.91 -9.79
C GLN A 457 -18.14 -18.25 -8.40
N VAL A 458 -18.91 -19.06 -7.64
CA VAL A 458 -18.57 -19.42 -6.25
C VAL A 458 -18.10 -20.86 -6.19
N PHE A 459 -16.98 -21.06 -5.53
CA PHE A 459 -16.39 -22.37 -5.25
C PHE A 459 -16.25 -22.51 -3.74
N PRO A 460 -17.13 -23.28 -3.09
CA PRO A 460 -17.11 -23.42 -1.63
C PRO A 460 -16.12 -24.48 -1.17
N LEU A 461 -15.52 -24.25 0.01
CA LEU A 461 -14.73 -25.21 0.79
C LEU A 461 -15.28 -25.22 2.22
N TYR A 462 -16.19 -26.10 2.51
CA TYR A 462 -16.93 -26.13 3.78
C TYR A 462 -16.16 -26.76 4.93
N ARG A 463 -15.16 -27.61 4.64
CA ARG A 463 -14.44 -28.39 5.65
C ARG A 463 -13.05 -27.83 5.91
N ARG A 464 -12.60 -27.95 7.14
CA ARG A 464 -11.20 -27.73 7.47
C ARG A 464 -10.36 -28.84 6.84
N TYR A 465 -9.13 -28.49 6.42
CA TYR A 465 -8.17 -29.48 5.84
C TYR A 465 -7.91 -30.66 6.77
N ASN A 466 -7.92 -30.43 8.10
CA ASN A 466 -7.68 -31.44 9.12
C ASN A 466 -8.95 -32.08 9.67
N GLU A 467 -10.12 -31.85 9.06
CA GLU A 467 -11.45 -32.37 9.44
C GLU A 467 -11.89 -32.11 10.91
N LYS A 468 -11.20 -31.21 11.62
CA LYS A 468 -11.52 -30.89 13.04
C LYS A 468 -12.74 -29.96 13.15
N ALA A 469 -13.48 -30.17 14.26
CA ALA A 469 -14.59 -29.32 14.62
C ALA A 469 -14.17 -27.86 14.85
N LEU A 470 -15.07 -26.94 14.62
CA LEU A 470 -14.88 -25.52 14.93
C LEU A 470 -14.81 -25.37 16.46
N PRO A 471 -14.12 -24.31 16.96
CA PRO A 471 -14.07 -24.02 18.40
C PRO A 471 -15.46 -23.79 19.00
N GLU A 472 -15.67 -24.19 20.23
CA GLU A 472 -16.84 -23.81 21.00
C GLU A 472 -16.74 -22.33 21.41
N VAL A 473 -17.82 -21.57 21.20
CA VAL A 473 -17.84 -20.13 21.47
C VAL A 473 -18.87 -19.81 22.52
N PHE A 474 -18.44 -19.13 23.56
CA PHE A 474 -19.30 -18.60 24.63
C PHE A 474 -19.36 -17.07 24.54
N ILE A 475 -20.56 -16.49 24.67
CA ILE A 475 -20.76 -15.03 24.72
C ILE A 475 -20.94 -14.66 26.20
N ALA A 476 -20.03 -13.84 26.74
CA ALA A 476 -20.10 -13.30 28.09
C ALA A 476 -20.73 -11.90 28.07
N ASP A 477 -21.82 -11.74 28.86
CA ASP A 477 -22.52 -10.44 28.98
C ASP A 477 -21.81 -9.55 30.01
N LEU A 478 -21.15 -8.49 29.53
CA LEU A 478 -20.46 -7.53 30.39
C LEU A 478 -21.41 -6.70 31.29
N ARG A 479 -22.71 -6.64 30.95
CA ARG A 479 -23.72 -5.98 31.83
C ARG A 479 -23.92 -6.76 33.10
N ASP A 480 -23.96 -8.08 33.03
CA ASP A 480 -24.09 -8.96 34.21
C ASP A 480 -22.83 -8.89 35.08
N GLU A 481 -21.64 -8.81 34.46
CA GLU A 481 -20.38 -8.57 35.20
C GLU A 481 -20.41 -7.26 36.00
N LEU A 482 -20.89 -6.17 35.35
CA LEU A 482 -21.03 -4.88 36.04
C LEU A 482 -22.06 -4.94 37.19
N ARG A 483 -23.19 -5.64 37.04
CA ARG A 483 -24.20 -5.85 38.12
C ARG A 483 -23.62 -6.67 39.25
N ALA A 484 -22.73 -7.61 38.94
CA ALA A 484 -22.01 -8.40 39.96
C ALA A 484 -20.87 -7.63 40.65
N GLY A 485 -20.59 -6.38 40.21
CA GLY A 485 -19.51 -5.56 40.76
C GLY A 485 -18.14 -5.79 40.11
N ASN A 486 -18.06 -6.56 39.02
CA ASN A 486 -16.83 -6.75 38.28
C ASN A 486 -16.66 -5.62 37.27
N GLU A 487 -15.74 -4.70 37.53
CA GLU A 487 -15.38 -3.58 36.62
C GLU A 487 -14.06 -3.82 35.86
N THR A 488 -13.48 -5.03 35.95
CA THR A 488 -12.27 -5.39 35.24
C THR A 488 -12.56 -5.69 33.77
N ALA A 489 -11.52 -5.67 32.91
CA ALA A 489 -11.65 -6.02 31.51
C ALA A 489 -11.86 -7.53 31.27
N VAL A 490 -11.71 -8.35 32.32
CA VAL A 490 -11.81 -9.82 32.28
C VAL A 490 -13.06 -10.27 32.99
N SER A 491 -14.01 -10.85 32.28
CA SER A 491 -15.23 -11.44 32.88
C SER A 491 -14.93 -12.70 33.64
N GLU A 492 -15.81 -13.07 34.55
CA GLU A 492 -15.66 -14.30 35.38
C GLU A 492 -15.56 -15.58 34.51
N PRO A 493 -16.37 -15.77 33.44
CA PRO A 493 -16.19 -16.91 32.52
C PRO A 493 -14.81 -16.95 31.84
N LEU A 494 -14.27 -15.78 31.42
CA LEU A 494 -12.95 -15.72 30.83
C LEU A 494 -11.84 -15.97 31.87
N ARG A 495 -12.00 -15.45 33.10
CA ARG A 495 -11.07 -15.69 34.19
C ARG A 495 -10.96 -17.18 34.50
N SER A 496 -12.11 -17.85 34.71
CA SER A 496 -12.16 -19.29 34.99
C SER A 496 -11.53 -20.12 33.88
N ALA A 497 -11.78 -19.76 32.59
CA ALA A 497 -11.18 -20.45 31.46
C ALA A 497 -9.66 -20.24 31.38
N LEU A 498 -9.15 -19.05 31.74
CA LEU A 498 -7.71 -18.76 31.82
C LEU A 498 -7.05 -19.57 32.95
N GLU A 499 -7.68 -19.66 34.10
CA GLU A 499 -7.20 -20.49 35.24
C GLU A 499 -7.07 -21.96 34.84
N GLU A 500 -8.08 -22.52 34.15
CA GLU A 500 -8.02 -23.88 33.62
C GLU A 500 -6.90 -24.09 32.62
N ASN A 501 -6.71 -23.15 31.67
CA ASN A 501 -5.66 -23.22 30.67
C ASN A 501 -4.26 -23.16 31.28
N LEU A 502 -4.07 -22.24 32.24
CA LEU A 502 -2.82 -22.13 33.01
C LEU A 502 -2.51 -23.44 33.77
N ALA A 503 -3.51 -24.05 34.41
CA ALA A 503 -3.36 -25.32 35.11
C ALA A 503 -3.00 -26.48 34.20
N ARG A 504 -3.45 -26.44 32.90
CA ARG A 504 -3.13 -27.46 31.87
C ARG A 504 -1.81 -27.20 31.12
N GLY A 505 -1.15 -26.07 31.39
CA GLY A 505 0.03 -25.63 30.62
C GLY A 505 -0.26 -25.31 29.16
N GLU A 506 -1.50 -24.86 28.87
CA GLU A 506 -1.96 -24.47 27.54
C GLU A 506 -1.84 -22.98 27.34
N GLN A 507 -1.75 -22.55 26.09
CA GLN A 507 -1.59 -21.14 25.75
C GLN A 507 -2.94 -20.48 25.44
N SER A 508 -3.04 -19.21 25.76
CA SER A 508 -4.23 -18.40 25.54
C SER A 508 -3.89 -17.14 24.76
N ILE A 509 -4.78 -16.73 23.84
CA ILE A 509 -4.69 -15.44 23.14
C ILE A 509 -5.83 -14.55 23.62
N LEU A 510 -5.48 -13.36 24.12
CA LEU A 510 -6.42 -12.32 24.48
C LEU A 510 -6.39 -11.21 23.44
N PHE A 511 -7.53 -10.97 22.82
CA PHE A 511 -7.69 -10.00 21.75
C PHE A 511 -8.40 -8.75 22.26
N LEU A 512 -7.76 -7.59 22.06
CA LEU A 512 -8.36 -6.27 22.31
C LEU A 512 -8.38 -5.48 21.01
N ASN A 513 -9.56 -5.10 20.52
CA ASN A 513 -9.64 -4.24 19.35
C ASN A 513 -9.40 -2.78 19.72
N ARG A 514 -8.13 -2.35 19.66
CA ARG A 514 -7.74 -0.95 19.90
C ARG A 514 -7.48 -0.24 18.57
N ARG A 515 -8.45 0.51 18.03
CA ARG A 515 -8.20 1.57 17.07
C ARG A 515 -8.86 2.86 17.56
N GLY A 516 -8.00 3.87 17.88
CA GLY A 516 -8.39 5.23 18.11
C GLY A 516 -8.62 5.63 19.57
N SER A 517 -8.41 6.91 19.86
CA SER A 517 -8.69 7.61 21.12
C SER A 517 -10.19 7.90 21.34
N SER A 518 -11.05 7.39 20.45
CA SER A 518 -12.49 7.62 20.51
C SER A 518 -13.08 6.75 21.60
N ARG A 519 -13.51 7.36 22.69
CA ARG A 519 -14.26 6.70 23.75
C ARG A 519 -15.69 6.49 23.24
N MET A 520 -16.09 5.24 23.12
CA MET A 520 -17.48 4.88 22.85
C MET A 520 -18.31 5.15 24.10
N LEU A 521 -19.50 5.75 23.92
CA LEU A 521 -20.47 5.92 24.98
C LEU A 521 -21.56 4.86 24.83
N LEU A 522 -21.82 4.07 25.86
CA LEU A 522 -22.92 3.12 25.88
C LEU A 522 -23.54 3.01 27.27
N CYS A 523 -24.76 2.49 27.35
CA CYS A 523 -25.43 2.20 28.60
C CYS A 523 -24.90 0.92 29.22
N GLY A 524 -24.40 1.01 30.49
CA GLY A 524 -23.91 -0.15 31.21
C GLY A 524 -25.00 -1.16 31.62
N GLU A 525 -26.29 -0.79 31.56
CA GLU A 525 -27.41 -1.65 31.97
C GLU A 525 -28.15 -2.32 30.81
N CYS A 526 -28.40 -1.58 29.71
CA CYS A 526 -29.14 -2.13 28.57
C CYS A 526 -28.33 -2.26 27.29
N GLY A 527 -27.07 -1.76 27.26
CA GLY A 527 -26.18 -1.82 26.08
C GLY A 527 -26.50 -0.79 25.02
N GLU A 528 -27.45 0.15 25.23
CA GLU A 528 -27.84 1.17 24.27
C GLU A 528 -26.64 2.05 23.87
N VAL A 529 -26.47 2.25 22.58
CA VAL A 529 -25.45 3.11 22.00
C VAL A 529 -26.12 4.29 21.32
N PRO A 530 -25.70 5.55 21.55
CA PRO A 530 -26.29 6.72 20.91
C PRO A 530 -26.20 6.65 19.39
N GLU A 531 -27.33 6.70 18.68
CA GLU A 531 -27.40 6.74 17.23
C GLU A 531 -27.83 8.10 16.71
N CYS A 532 -27.32 8.48 15.53
CA CYS A 532 -27.73 9.68 14.85
C CYS A 532 -29.20 9.60 14.37
N PRO A 533 -30.08 10.52 14.76
CA PRO A 533 -31.50 10.47 14.39
C PRO A 533 -31.75 10.66 12.87
N ARG A 534 -30.74 11.13 12.12
CA ARG A 534 -30.83 11.38 10.68
C ARG A 534 -30.23 10.25 9.84
N CYS A 535 -29.16 9.62 10.34
CA CYS A 535 -28.36 8.64 9.58
C CYS A 535 -28.45 7.24 10.16
N SER A 536 -29.00 7.07 11.38
CA SER A 536 -29.07 5.78 12.11
C SER A 536 -27.71 5.06 12.16
N VAL A 537 -26.63 5.83 12.37
CA VAL A 537 -25.28 5.32 12.64
C VAL A 537 -24.86 5.70 14.04
N PRO A 538 -24.02 4.93 14.71
CA PRO A 538 -23.49 5.28 16.03
C PRO A 538 -22.82 6.65 16.00
N MET A 539 -23.03 7.47 17.04
CA MET A 539 -22.38 8.77 17.18
C MET A 539 -21.08 8.65 17.98
N THR A 540 -20.06 9.38 17.54
CA THR A 540 -18.77 9.41 18.21
C THR A 540 -18.76 10.46 19.33
N TYR A 541 -18.32 10.08 20.53
CA TYR A 541 -18.10 11.00 21.64
C TYR A 541 -16.77 11.75 21.50
N HIS A 542 -16.84 13.07 21.55
CA HIS A 542 -15.70 13.97 21.51
C HIS A 542 -15.42 14.56 22.88
N SER A 543 -14.37 14.09 23.55
CA SER A 543 -13.99 14.53 24.91
C SER A 543 -13.58 16.01 24.99
N ALA A 544 -13.11 16.62 23.88
CA ALA A 544 -12.70 18.02 23.84
C ALA A 544 -13.86 19.00 24.02
N ASN A 545 -15.09 18.61 23.67
CA ASN A 545 -16.27 19.48 23.76
C ASN A 545 -17.46 18.81 24.47
N GLY A 546 -17.33 17.57 24.94
CA GLY A 546 -18.39 16.84 25.64
C GLY A 546 -19.62 16.50 24.77
N ARG A 547 -19.45 16.37 23.45
CA ARG A 547 -20.55 16.18 22.51
C ARG A 547 -20.49 14.84 21.79
N LEU A 548 -21.67 14.34 21.45
CA LEU A 548 -21.88 13.27 20.49
C LEU A 548 -21.98 13.88 19.08
N MET A 549 -21.27 13.32 18.10
CA MET A 549 -21.22 13.84 16.74
C MET A 549 -21.35 12.73 15.69
N CYS A 550 -22.15 12.99 14.67
CA CYS A 550 -22.24 12.16 13.46
C CYS A 550 -21.30 12.72 12.40
N HIS A 551 -20.33 11.92 11.94
CA HIS A 551 -19.37 12.31 10.89
C HIS A 551 -19.89 12.17 9.45
N TYR A 552 -21.16 11.77 9.27
CA TYR A 552 -21.82 11.75 7.95
C TYR A 552 -22.60 13.03 7.69
N CYS A 553 -23.54 13.40 8.58
CA CYS A 553 -24.40 14.56 8.36
C CYS A 553 -24.03 15.79 9.19
N GLY A 554 -23.08 15.68 10.13
CA GLY A 554 -22.68 16.76 11.03
C GLY A 554 -23.65 17.03 12.18
N HIS A 555 -24.66 16.16 12.41
CA HIS A 555 -25.53 16.26 13.58
C HIS A 555 -24.69 16.16 14.85
N SER A 556 -24.98 17.00 15.83
CA SER A 556 -24.26 17.02 17.11
C SER A 556 -25.19 17.41 18.25
N GLU A 557 -25.13 16.64 19.34
CA GLU A 557 -25.87 16.88 20.56
C GLU A 557 -24.96 16.77 21.79
N PRO A 558 -25.32 17.34 22.95
CA PRO A 558 -24.60 17.13 24.19
C PRO A 558 -24.58 15.64 24.54
N ALA A 559 -23.48 15.14 25.11
CA ALA A 559 -23.48 13.82 25.71
C ALA A 559 -24.34 13.84 26.99
N TYR A 560 -24.92 12.70 27.29
CA TYR A 560 -25.78 12.53 28.44
C TYR A 560 -25.26 11.42 29.38
N ASP A 561 -25.43 11.62 30.68
CA ASP A 561 -24.93 10.70 31.71
C ASP A 561 -25.91 9.53 31.98
N ARG A 562 -27.19 9.69 31.59
CA ARG A 562 -28.22 8.67 31.78
C ARG A 562 -28.82 8.25 30.43
N CYS A 563 -29.04 6.95 30.30
CA CYS A 563 -29.62 6.36 29.12
C CYS A 563 -31.07 6.84 28.92
N PRO A 564 -31.42 7.32 27.72
CA PRO A 564 -32.77 7.77 27.42
C PRO A 564 -33.79 6.60 27.39
N GLN A 565 -33.34 5.35 27.17
CA GLN A 565 -34.22 4.18 27.12
C GLN A 565 -34.54 3.60 28.51
N CYS A 566 -33.53 3.36 29.36
CA CYS A 566 -33.71 2.64 30.60
C CYS A 566 -33.38 3.47 31.87
N GLY A 567 -32.85 4.70 31.73
CA GLY A 567 -32.41 5.54 32.83
C GLY A 567 -31.06 5.14 33.45
N GLY A 568 -30.44 4.07 32.99
CA GLY A 568 -29.16 3.55 33.48
C GLY A 568 -28.00 4.50 33.23
N ILE A 569 -26.84 4.20 33.82
CA ILE A 569 -25.66 5.07 33.68
C ILE A 569 -24.96 4.80 32.36
N MET A 570 -24.66 5.89 31.63
CA MET A 570 -23.85 5.84 30.43
C MET A 570 -22.37 5.73 30.81
N LYS A 571 -21.67 4.76 30.19
CA LYS A 571 -20.25 4.49 30.46
C LYS A 571 -19.40 4.74 29.22
N HIS A 572 -18.20 5.30 29.43
CA HIS A 572 -17.19 5.42 28.40
C HIS A 572 -16.39 4.11 28.32
N ILE A 573 -16.51 3.42 27.20
CA ILE A 573 -15.80 2.17 26.96
C ILE A 573 -14.54 2.43 26.14
N GLY A 574 -13.44 1.83 26.57
CA GLY A 574 -12.14 1.93 25.91
C GLY A 574 -10.99 1.67 26.88
N THR A 575 -10.64 0.42 27.06
CA THR A 575 -9.48 0.00 27.89
C THR A 575 -8.25 -0.13 27.00
N GLY A 576 -7.09 0.37 27.48
CA GLY A 576 -5.81 0.19 26.77
C GLY A 576 -5.18 -1.17 27.10
N THR A 577 -4.35 -1.71 26.20
CA THR A 577 -3.61 -2.97 26.37
C THR A 577 -2.75 -2.97 27.64
N GLN A 578 -2.18 -1.82 28.01
CA GLN A 578 -1.37 -1.68 29.22
C GLN A 578 -2.21 -1.90 30.50
N LYS A 579 -3.40 -1.30 30.57
CA LYS A 579 -4.29 -1.51 31.72
C LYS A 579 -4.75 -2.97 31.85
N VAL A 580 -5.04 -3.62 30.71
CA VAL A 580 -5.39 -5.05 30.69
C VAL A 580 -4.23 -5.91 31.16
N GLU A 581 -3.00 -5.60 30.76
CA GLU A 581 -1.78 -6.29 31.20
C GLU A 581 -1.62 -6.19 32.73
N GLU A 582 -1.80 -4.99 33.30
CA GLU A 582 -1.77 -4.76 34.76
C GLU A 582 -2.84 -5.55 35.48
N GLU A 583 -4.08 -5.58 34.95
CA GLU A 583 -5.18 -6.39 35.51
C GLU A 583 -4.88 -7.90 35.48
N LEU A 584 -4.32 -8.40 34.37
CA LEU A 584 -3.92 -9.82 34.25
C LEU A 584 -2.81 -10.20 35.20
N HIS A 585 -1.83 -9.34 35.44
CA HIS A 585 -0.80 -9.59 36.47
C HIS A 585 -1.37 -9.58 37.89
N ALA A 586 -2.39 -8.78 38.16
CA ALA A 586 -3.07 -8.79 39.45
C ALA A 586 -3.93 -10.05 39.64
N LEU A 587 -4.62 -10.52 38.59
CA LEU A 587 -5.46 -11.72 38.63
C LEU A 587 -4.64 -13.02 38.68
N PHE A 588 -3.51 -13.07 37.96
CA PHE A 588 -2.65 -14.24 37.80
C PHE A 588 -1.20 -13.93 38.20
N PRO A 589 -0.90 -13.73 39.50
CA PRO A 589 0.46 -13.46 39.98
C PRO A 589 1.40 -14.62 39.62
N GLY A 590 2.39 -14.37 38.78
CA GLY A 590 3.35 -15.38 38.32
C GLY A 590 3.09 -15.93 36.91
N ALA A 591 1.95 -15.66 36.29
CA ALA A 591 1.75 -15.95 34.88
C ALA A 591 2.46 -14.90 33.99
N LYS A 592 3.29 -15.37 33.03
CA LYS A 592 3.94 -14.48 32.07
C LYS A 592 2.92 -14.03 31.02
N VAL A 593 2.79 -12.71 30.83
CA VAL A 593 1.95 -12.10 29.80
C VAL A 593 2.86 -11.48 28.76
N LEU A 594 2.69 -11.83 27.48
CA LEU A 594 3.38 -11.18 26.37
C LEU A 594 2.44 -10.20 25.69
N ARG A 595 2.79 -8.90 25.73
CA ARG A 595 2.00 -7.87 25.07
C ARG A 595 2.52 -7.58 23.66
N MET A 596 1.62 -7.57 22.69
CA MET A 596 1.91 -7.28 21.28
C MET A 596 0.96 -6.20 20.73
N ASP A 597 1.44 -4.97 20.68
CA ASP A 597 0.75 -3.82 20.11
C ASP A 597 1.71 -2.93 19.30
N THR A 598 1.16 -1.89 18.66
CA THR A 598 1.97 -0.96 17.83
C THR A 598 3.06 -0.23 18.61
N ASP A 599 2.91 -0.09 19.91
CA ASP A 599 3.86 0.62 20.78
C ASP A 599 5.05 -0.28 21.15
N THR A 600 4.82 -1.60 21.22
CA THR A 600 5.85 -2.62 21.54
C THR A 600 6.62 -3.11 20.31
N VAL A 601 6.05 -2.97 19.10
CA VAL A 601 6.61 -3.45 17.83
C VAL A 601 7.28 -2.31 17.06
N GLY A 602 8.36 -1.74 17.61
CA GLY A 602 9.02 -0.55 17.04
C GLY A 602 9.88 -0.74 15.78
N ALA A 603 10.06 -1.97 15.24
CA ALA A 603 10.84 -2.24 14.03
C ALA A 603 10.23 -3.37 13.22
N SER A 604 10.50 -3.41 11.90
CA SER A 604 9.94 -4.35 10.93
C SER A 604 10.14 -5.85 11.25
N HIS A 605 11.06 -6.20 12.14
CA HIS A 605 11.33 -7.57 12.60
C HIS A 605 10.92 -7.82 14.06
N GLY A 606 10.42 -6.83 14.77
CA GLY A 606 10.00 -6.95 16.16
C GLY A 606 8.82 -7.90 16.35
N HIS A 607 7.91 -7.91 15.40
CA HIS A 607 6.72 -8.76 15.39
C HIS A 607 7.07 -10.25 15.36
N GLU A 608 7.91 -10.67 14.44
CA GLU A 608 8.33 -12.08 14.30
C GLU A 608 9.10 -12.57 15.53
N LYS A 609 9.93 -11.72 16.10
CA LYS A 609 10.69 -12.06 17.31
C LYS A 609 9.77 -12.33 18.49
N LEU A 610 8.75 -11.48 18.71
CA LEU A 610 7.78 -11.68 19.80
C LEU A 610 6.96 -12.95 19.60
N LEU A 611 6.59 -13.29 18.37
CA LEU A 611 5.84 -14.51 18.07
C LEU A 611 6.68 -15.76 18.28
N ARG A 612 7.92 -15.80 17.85
CA ARG A 612 8.87 -16.87 18.14
C ARG A 612 9.05 -17.03 19.65
N GLN A 613 9.22 -15.92 20.36
CA GLN A 613 9.34 -15.93 21.81
C GLN A 613 8.09 -16.54 22.47
N PHE A 614 6.88 -16.21 22.01
CA PHE A 614 5.63 -16.78 22.51
C PHE A 614 5.60 -18.32 22.32
N GLU A 615 6.03 -18.79 21.14
CA GLU A 615 6.03 -20.21 20.79
C GLU A 615 7.13 -20.99 21.51
N GLU A 616 8.39 -20.51 21.43
CA GLU A 616 9.56 -21.21 21.96
C GLU A 616 9.60 -21.22 23.50
N GLU A 617 9.28 -20.10 24.15
CA GLU A 617 9.24 -19.99 25.62
C GLU A 617 7.92 -20.51 26.20
N LYS A 618 6.96 -20.93 25.35
CA LYS A 618 5.61 -21.38 25.77
C LYS A 618 4.93 -20.42 26.74
N ILE A 619 5.01 -19.12 26.42
CA ILE A 619 4.39 -18.07 27.25
C ILE A 619 2.89 -18.34 27.33
N PRO A 620 2.27 -18.38 28.54
CA PRO A 620 0.88 -18.83 28.68
C PRO A 620 -0.16 -17.85 28.12
N ILE A 621 0.09 -16.54 28.14
CA ILE A 621 -0.89 -15.53 27.72
C ILE A 621 -0.24 -14.57 26.72
N LEU A 622 -0.83 -14.48 25.53
CA LEU A 622 -0.53 -13.46 24.53
C LEU A 622 -1.66 -12.44 24.51
N LEU A 623 -1.38 -11.20 24.91
CA LEU A 623 -2.31 -10.09 24.83
C LEU A 623 -1.96 -9.21 23.64
N GLY A 624 -2.91 -9.00 22.73
CA GLY A 624 -2.60 -8.16 21.58
C GLY A 624 -3.81 -7.58 20.86
N THR A 625 -3.50 -6.76 19.85
CA THR A 625 -4.48 -6.12 18.99
C THR A 625 -4.64 -6.91 17.67
N GLN A 626 -5.06 -6.29 16.59
CA GLN A 626 -5.31 -6.96 15.29
C GLN A 626 -4.13 -7.80 14.75
N MET A 627 -2.92 -7.58 15.26
CA MET A 627 -1.74 -8.33 14.85
C MET A 627 -1.77 -9.79 15.31
N VAL A 628 -2.40 -10.11 16.45
CA VAL A 628 -2.55 -11.49 16.95
C VAL A 628 -3.69 -12.27 16.28
N ALA A 629 -4.59 -11.57 15.60
CA ALA A 629 -5.70 -12.20 14.89
C ALA A 629 -5.30 -12.88 13.58
N LYS A 630 -4.09 -12.62 13.04
CA LYS A 630 -3.73 -12.92 11.65
C LYS A 630 -2.44 -13.70 11.49
N GLY A 631 -2.42 -14.61 10.52
CA GLY A 631 -1.19 -15.21 9.98
C GLY A 631 -0.47 -16.25 10.86
N LEU A 632 -0.98 -16.55 12.06
CA LEU A 632 -0.28 -17.39 13.03
C LEU A 632 -0.98 -18.73 13.23
N ASP A 633 -0.20 -19.77 13.36
CA ASP A 633 -0.65 -21.11 13.61
C ASP A 633 0.09 -21.66 14.85
N PHE A 634 -0.54 -21.61 16.01
CA PHE A 634 0.01 -22.09 17.26
C PHE A 634 -0.72 -23.35 17.69
N GLU A 635 -0.04 -24.47 17.73
CA GLU A 635 -0.64 -25.75 18.07
C GLU A 635 -1.14 -25.83 19.52
N ASN A 636 -0.51 -25.11 20.45
CA ASN A 636 -0.83 -25.15 21.88
C ASN A 636 -1.84 -24.09 22.33
N VAL A 637 -2.35 -23.26 21.39
CA VAL A 637 -3.39 -22.26 21.72
C VAL A 637 -4.77 -22.92 21.68
N THR A 638 -5.36 -23.11 22.87
CA THR A 638 -6.66 -23.75 23.07
C THR A 638 -7.74 -22.78 23.49
N LEU A 639 -7.38 -21.61 24.06
CA LEU A 639 -8.31 -20.56 24.48
C LEU A 639 -8.06 -19.25 23.75
N VAL A 640 -9.15 -18.63 23.29
CA VAL A 640 -9.15 -17.28 22.74
C VAL A 640 -10.18 -16.43 23.48
N GLY A 641 -9.75 -15.29 24.03
CA GLY A 641 -10.63 -14.31 24.68
C GLY A 641 -10.72 -13.01 23.88
N VAL A 642 -11.93 -12.57 23.52
CA VAL A 642 -12.19 -11.24 22.96
C VAL A 642 -12.67 -10.34 24.11
N LEU A 643 -11.89 -9.33 24.47
CA LEU A 643 -12.12 -8.53 25.68
C LEU A 643 -13.30 -7.56 25.59
N CYS A 644 -13.59 -7.01 24.42
CA CYS A 644 -14.79 -6.21 24.18
C CYS A 644 -15.07 -6.14 22.67
N ALA A 645 -16.11 -6.83 22.21
CA ALA A 645 -16.49 -6.88 20.79
C ALA A 645 -17.11 -5.56 20.31
N ASP A 646 -17.78 -4.82 21.22
CA ASP A 646 -18.53 -3.61 20.92
C ASP A 646 -17.68 -2.48 20.35
N VAL A 647 -16.41 -2.38 20.78
CA VAL A 647 -15.49 -1.32 20.30
C VAL A 647 -15.30 -1.33 18.80
N SER A 648 -15.35 -2.51 18.16
CA SER A 648 -15.27 -2.62 16.71
C SER A 648 -16.60 -2.43 16.00
N LEU A 649 -17.69 -2.83 16.66
CA LEU A 649 -19.03 -2.84 16.10
C LEU A 649 -19.61 -1.43 15.96
N TYR A 650 -19.37 -0.57 16.93
CA TYR A 650 -19.95 0.78 16.99
C TYR A 650 -18.99 1.89 16.52
N ILE A 651 -18.07 1.56 15.62
CA ILE A 651 -17.28 2.59 14.91
C ILE A 651 -18.19 3.29 13.91
N ASP A 652 -18.05 4.61 13.78
CA ASP A 652 -18.76 5.43 12.79
C ASP A 652 -18.29 5.10 11.34
N ASN A 653 -18.64 3.93 10.87
CA ASN A 653 -18.37 3.42 9.53
C ASN A 653 -19.38 2.34 9.15
N TYR A 654 -20.00 2.47 7.97
CA TYR A 654 -20.98 1.47 7.49
C TYR A 654 -20.40 0.06 7.34
N ARG A 655 -19.08 -0.11 7.29
CA ARG A 655 -18.40 -1.41 7.26
C ARG A 655 -18.08 -1.96 8.66
N ALA A 656 -18.44 -1.27 9.73
CA ALA A 656 -18.11 -1.72 11.09
C ALA A 656 -18.69 -3.11 11.41
N PRO A 657 -19.96 -3.42 11.07
CA PRO A 657 -20.52 -4.76 11.28
C PRO A 657 -19.73 -5.84 10.54
N GLU A 658 -19.45 -5.65 9.26
CA GLU A 658 -18.69 -6.58 8.42
C GLU A 658 -17.27 -6.81 8.94
N ARG A 659 -16.57 -5.74 9.32
CA ARG A 659 -15.22 -5.85 9.90
C ARG A 659 -15.22 -6.56 11.23
N THR A 660 -16.23 -6.30 12.07
CA THR A 660 -16.37 -6.95 13.38
C THR A 660 -16.63 -8.43 13.20
N PHE A 661 -17.57 -8.81 12.32
CA PHE A 661 -17.83 -10.22 12.00
C PHE A 661 -16.55 -10.93 11.51
N SER A 662 -15.88 -10.36 10.51
CA SER A 662 -14.66 -10.95 9.95
C SER A 662 -13.56 -11.09 11.00
N LEU A 663 -13.36 -10.06 11.82
CA LEU A 663 -12.35 -10.06 12.88
C LEU A 663 -12.64 -11.11 13.95
N LEU A 664 -13.89 -11.16 14.47
CA LEU A 664 -14.29 -12.14 15.46
C LEU A 664 -14.15 -13.57 14.92
N SER A 665 -14.60 -13.84 13.69
CA SER A 665 -14.48 -15.14 13.04
C SER A 665 -13.02 -15.56 12.86
N GLN A 666 -12.13 -14.63 12.50
CA GLN A 666 -10.70 -14.90 12.37
C GLN A 666 -10.04 -15.20 13.70
N VAL A 667 -10.37 -14.43 14.75
CA VAL A 667 -9.81 -14.60 16.10
C VAL A 667 -10.30 -15.90 16.73
N VAL A 668 -11.59 -16.17 16.68
CA VAL A 668 -12.18 -17.43 17.13
C VAL A 668 -11.54 -18.62 16.41
N GLY A 669 -11.35 -18.51 15.09
CA GLY A 669 -10.73 -19.56 14.27
C GLY A 669 -9.26 -19.87 14.60
N ARG A 670 -8.64 -19.15 15.56
CA ARG A 670 -7.28 -19.45 16.05
C ARG A 670 -7.26 -20.53 17.13
N ALA A 671 -8.32 -20.69 17.88
CA ALA A 671 -8.40 -21.71 18.91
C ALA A 671 -8.46 -23.12 18.32
N GLY A 672 -7.71 -24.07 18.89
CA GLY A 672 -7.81 -25.48 18.58
C GLY A 672 -7.32 -25.90 17.19
N ARG A 673 -6.24 -25.31 16.70
CA ARG A 673 -5.60 -25.75 15.46
C ARG A 673 -4.74 -26.98 15.64
N GLY A 674 -4.21 -27.20 16.82
CA GLY A 674 -3.46 -28.40 17.21
C GLY A 674 -4.35 -29.64 17.39
N SER A 675 -3.96 -30.57 18.23
CA SER A 675 -4.69 -31.82 18.50
C SER A 675 -5.89 -31.66 19.44
N LYS A 676 -5.95 -30.55 20.18
CA LYS A 676 -6.95 -30.29 21.22
C LYS A 676 -8.12 -29.45 20.68
N GLN A 677 -9.31 -29.62 21.26
CA GLN A 677 -10.47 -28.80 20.96
C GLN A 677 -10.24 -27.36 21.46
N GLY A 678 -10.57 -26.36 20.61
CA GLY A 678 -10.46 -24.95 20.99
C GLY A 678 -11.73 -24.42 21.63
N ARG A 679 -11.56 -23.41 22.50
CA ARG A 679 -12.64 -22.63 23.10
C ARG A 679 -12.42 -21.14 22.83
N ALA A 680 -13.51 -20.40 22.64
CA ALA A 680 -13.44 -18.95 22.54
C ALA A 680 -14.49 -18.27 23.42
N ILE A 681 -14.12 -17.15 24.04
CA ILE A 681 -15.02 -16.33 24.86
C ILE A 681 -15.06 -14.93 24.25
N ILE A 682 -16.26 -14.50 23.85
CA ILE A 682 -16.52 -13.17 23.32
C ILE A 682 -17.24 -12.36 24.39
N GLN A 683 -16.58 -11.34 24.93
CA GLN A 683 -17.17 -10.42 25.91
C GLN A 683 -17.81 -9.23 25.17
N THR A 684 -19.04 -8.88 25.57
CA THR A 684 -19.80 -7.81 24.95
C THR A 684 -20.86 -7.22 25.88
N PHE A 685 -21.22 -5.95 25.67
CA PHE A 685 -22.36 -5.29 26.28
C PHE A 685 -23.68 -5.51 25.54
N THR A 686 -23.57 -6.08 24.31
CA THR A 686 -24.73 -6.30 23.42
C THR A 686 -24.78 -7.75 22.94
N PRO A 687 -24.97 -8.75 23.83
CA PRO A 687 -24.96 -10.17 23.47
C PRO A 687 -26.11 -10.57 22.53
N GLU A 688 -27.17 -9.75 22.44
CA GLU A 688 -28.29 -9.94 21.52
C GLU A 688 -27.95 -9.51 20.07
N ASN A 689 -26.87 -8.77 19.87
CA ASN A 689 -26.51 -8.22 18.55
C ASN A 689 -26.31 -9.34 17.52
N GLU A 690 -27.00 -9.25 16.38
CA GLU A 690 -27.01 -10.27 15.32
C GLU A 690 -25.60 -10.54 14.78
N VAL A 691 -24.76 -9.51 14.68
CA VAL A 691 -23.36 -9.65 14.18
C VAL A 691 -22.51 -10.49 15.12
N ILE A 692 -22.65 -10.25 16.43
CA ILE A 692 -21.90 -10.99 17.47
C ILE A 692 -22.38 -12.44 17.53
N ARG A 693 -23.70 -12.67 17.48
CA ARG A 693 -24.28 -14.02 17.46
C ARG A 693 -23.86 -14.81 16.24
N ALA A 694 -23.94 -14.20 15.06
CA ALA A 694 -23.51 -14.84 13.83
C ALA A 694 -22.01 -15.16 13.83
N ALA A 695 -21.17 -14.26 14.38
CA ALA A 695 -19.73 -14.51 14.53
C ALA A 695 -19.43 -15.63 15.55
N ALA A 696 -20.17 -15.69 16.65
CA ALA A 696 -20.06 -16.78 17.63
C ALA A 696 -20.47 -18.13 17.03
N ALA A 697 -21.54 -18.16 16.22
CA ALA A 697 -21.98 -19.34 15.47
C ALA A 697 -21.07 -19.65 14.26
N GLN A 698 -20.16 -18.76 13.92
CA GLN A 698 -19.35 -18.80 12.68
C GLN A 698 -20.19 -18.94 11.41
N ASP A 699 -21.38 -18.36 11.44
CA ASP A 699 -22.40 -18.40 10.38
C ASP A 699 -22.32 -17.13 9.51
N TYR A 700 -21.55 -17.21 8.44
CA TYR A 700 -21.41 -16.11 7.49
C TYR A 700 -22.71 -15.83 6.74
N ASP A 701 -23.50 -16.85 6.41
CA ASP A 701 -24.75 -16.66 5.64
C ASP A 701 -25.79 -15.90 6.46
N ALA A 702 -25.96 -16.24 7.75
CA ALA A 702 -26.85 -15.49 8.64
C ALA A 702 -26.39 -14.01 8.78
N PHE A 703 -25.09 -13.78 8.94
CA PHE A 703 -24.53 -12.42 8.94
C PHE A 703 -24.84 -11.68 7.64
N TYR A 704 -24.54 -12.29 6.49
CA TYR A 704 -24.75 -11.66 5.18
C TYR A 704 -26.22 -11.27 4.95
N GLU A 705 -27.16 -12.17 5.27
CA GLU A 705 -28.61 -11.91 5.09
C GLU A 705 -29.10 -10.74 5.96
N SER A 706 -28.59 -10.60 7.16
CA SER A 706 -28.91 -9.46 8.01
C SER A 706 -28.30 -8.17 7.45
N GLU A 707 -27.00 -8.17 7.19
CA GLU A 707 -26.25 -6.99 6.78
C GLU A 707 -26.71 -6.47 5.40
N ILE A 708 -26.96 -7.35 4.42
CA ILE A 708 -27.38 -6.91 3.08
C ILE A 708 -28.75 -6.21 3.11
N ARG A 709 -29.67 -6.64 4.00
CA ARG A 709 -30.95 -5.97 4.21
C ARG A 709 -30.75 -4.56 4.75
N MET A 710 -29.87 -4.40 5.75
CA MET A 710 -29.56 -3.10 6.34
C MET A 710 -28.90 -2.18 5.31
N ARG A 711 -27.95 -2.67 4.50
CA ARG A 711 -27.32 -1.88 3.45
C ARG A 711 -28.30 -1.44 2.36
N ARG A 712 -29.27 -2.27 2.02
CA ARG A 712 -30.34 -1.90 1.07
C ARG A 712 -31.19 -0.78 1.65
N LEU A 713 -31.62 -0.89 2.90
CA LEU A 713 -32.46 0.10 3.58
C LEU A 713 -31.74 1.46 3.69
N ARG A 714 -30.46 1.43 4.10
CA ARG A 714 -29.65 2.62 4.33
C ARG A 714 -28.93 3.12 3.07
N ARG A 715 -29.14 2.49 1.94
CA ARG A 715 -28.51 2.83 0.65
C ARG A 715 -26.97 2.86 0.72
N TYR A 716 -26.38 1.87 1.38
CA TYR A 716 -24.92 1.67 1.41
C TYR A 716 -24.47 0.75 0.26
N PRO A 717 -23.17 0.72 -0.08
CA PRO A 717 -22.64 -0.24 -1.03
C PRO A 717 -23.03 -1.68 -0.67
N PRO A 718 -23.49 -2.50 -1.65
CA PRO A 718 -23.39 -2.32 -3.11
C PRO A 718 -24.55 -1.55 -3.77
N PHE A 719 -25.55 -1.06 -3.04
CA PHE A 719 -26.74 -0.42 -3.59
C PHE A 719 -26.54 1.04 -3.99
N ALA A 720 -25.63 1.75 -3.31
CA ALA A 720 -25.18 3.09 -3.66
C ALA A 720 -23.68 3.23 -3.39
N ASP A 721 -23.02 4.15 -4.10
CA ASP A 721 -21.65 4.57 -3.79
C ASP A 721 -21.66 5.83 -2.90
N LEU A 722 -20.69 5.91 -1.99
CA LEU A 722 -20.43 7.10 -1.17
C LEU A 722 -19.24 7.85 -1.74
N PHE A 723 -19.49 9.02 -2.32
CA PHE A 723 -18.42 9.94 -2.69
C PHE A 723 -18.24 10.96 -1.56
N SER A 724 -17.03 11.11 -1.07
CA SER A 724 -16.70 12.10 -0.03
C SER A 724 -15.78 13.18 -0.60
N PHE A 725 -16.18 14.45 -0.48
CA PHE A 725 -15.29 15.59 -0.67
C PHE A 725 -14.72 16.01 0.67
N THR A 726 -13.42 16.09 0.78
CA THR A 726 -12.74 16.59 1.98
C THR A 726 -12.10 17.92 1.67
N VAL A 727 -12.60 18.99 2.32
CA VAL A 727 -12.01 20.33 2.25
C VAL A 727 -11.04 20.50 3.41
N THR A 728 -9.84 21.03 3.13
CA THR A 728 -8.79 21.21 4.14
C THR A 728 -8.16 22.61 4.11
N GLY A 729 -7.79 23.11 5.28
CA GLY A 729 -7.12 24.42 5.39
C GLY A 729 -6.66 24.73 6.81
N ALA A 730 -5.86 25.78 6.96
CA ALA A 730 -5.33 26.21 8.26
C ALA A 730 -6.38 26.92 9.14
N ASP A 731 -7.36 27.57 8.52
CA ASP A 731 -8.45 28.30 9.19
C ASP A 731 -9.74 27.49 9.15
N GLU A 732 -10.25 27.12 10.32
CA GLU A 732 -11.43 26.27 10.46
C GLU A 732 -12.70 26.92 9.89
N SER A 733 -12.91 28.20 10.16
CA SER A 733 -14.11 28.93 9.73
C SER A 733 -14.18 29.00 8.20
N ARG A 734 -13.04 29.22 7.54
CA ARG A 734 -12.95 29.25 6.08
C ARG A 734 -13.21 27.84 5.49
N VAL A 735 -12.68 26.80 6.12
CA VAL A 735 -12.92 25.41 5.69
C VAL A 735 -14.39 25.05 5.79
N ILE A 736 -15.05 25.39 6.90
CA ILE A 736 -16.50 25.18 7.09
C ILE A 736 -17.31 25.96 6.06
N GLY A 737 -16.96 27.23 5.84
CA GLY A 737 -17.64 28.11 4.85
C GLY A 737 -17.54 27.53 3.43
N ALA A 738 -16.35 27.10 3.02
CA ALA A 738 -16.12 26.47 1.71
C ALA A 738 -16.84 25.12 1.58
N ALA A 739 -16.87 24.30 2.64
CA ALA A 739 -17.60 23.03 2.63
C ALA A 739 -19.12 23.23 2.57
N LYS A 740 -19.68 24.25 3.24
CA LYS A 740 -21.10 24.63 3.11
C LYS A 740 -21.44 25.08 1.69
N ALA A 741 -20.64 25.99 1.12
CA ALA A 741 -20.83 26.46 -0.25
C ALA A 741 -20.77 25.30 -1.27
N LEU A 742 -19.83 24.36 -1.08
CA LEU A 742 -19.74 23.15 -1.90
C LEU A 742 -21.00 22.29 -1.78
N ARG A 743 -21.47 22.02 -0.55
CA ARG A 743 -22.71 21.26 -0.33
C ARG A 743 -23.90 21.89 -1.05
N ASP A 744 -24.08 23.20 -0.89
CA ASP A 744 -25.21 23.92 -1.47
C ASP A 744 -25.14 23.92 -3.02
N ALA A 745 -23.94 24.09 -3.58
CA ALA A 745 -23.72 24.01 -5.02
C ALA A 745 -23.98 22.61 -5.58
N LEU A 746 -23.56 21.56 -4.86
CA LEU A 746 -23.85 20.16 -5.23
C LEU A 746 -25.36 19.86 -5.14
N GLY A 747 -26.03 20.32 -4.08
CA GLY A 747 -27.49 20.18 -3.94
C GLY A 747 -28.22 20.82 -5.11
N TYR A 748 -27.86 22.06 -5.44
CA TYR A 748 -28.42 22.78 -6.59
C TYR A 748 -28.21 22.04 -7.93
N ALA A 749 -27.02 21.45 -8.14
CA ALA A 749 -26.74 20.68 -9.35
C ALA A 749 -27.56 19.40 -9.44
N VAL A 750 -27.67 18.68 -8.32
CA VAL A 750 -28.45 17.43 -8.23
C VAL A 750 -29.94 17.68 -8.54
N GLU A 751 -30.52 18.77 -8.05
CA GLU A 751 -31.92 19.12 -8.29
C GLU A 751 -32.21 19.55 -9.73
N ARG A 752 -31.26 20.23 -10.38
CA ARG A 752 -31.48 20.85 -11.69
C ARG A 752 -31.07 20.02 -12.89
N ARG A 753 -30.08 19.12 -12.74
CA ARG A 753 -29.60 18.33 -13.87
C ARG A 753 -30.49 17.11 -14.10
N GLU A 754 -31.17 17.09 -15.23
CA GLU A 754 -32.11 16.02 -15.62
C GLU A 754 -31.43 14.62 -15.59
N GLU A 755 -30.17 14.53 -15.98
CA GLU A 755 -29.39 13.28 -15.99
C GLU A 755 -29.13 12.70 -14.59
N LEU A 756 -29.24 13.52 -13.54
CA LEU A 756 -29.00 13.14 -12.15
C LEU A 756 -30.27 12.78 -11.38
N LYS A 757 -31.42 13.29 -11.79
CA LYS A 757 -32.71 13.03 -11.12
C LYS A 757 -33.02 11.55 -10.90
N PRO A 758 -32.83 10.64 -11.91
CA PRO A 758 -33.10 9.21 -11.73
C PRO A 758 -32.19 8.52 -10.73
N LEU A 759 -31.04 9.13 -10.36
CA LEU A 759 -30.04 8.52 -9.50
C LEU A 759 -30.36 8.66 -8.01
N SER A 760 -31.41 9.43 -7.66
CA SER A 760 -31.82 9.70 -6.27
C SER A 760 -30.63 10.07 -5.38
N ILE A 761 -29.83 11.04 -5.81
CA ILE A 761 -28.61 11.43 -5.11
C ILE A 761 -28.97 12.21 -3.86
N GLU A 762 -28.33 11.87 -2.75
CA GLU A 762 -28.42 12.60 -1.48
C GLU A 762 -27.10 13.34 -1.19
N VAL A 763 -27.20 14.57 -0.71
CA VAL A 763 -26.05 15.41 -0.35
C VAL A 763 -26.05 15.61 1.16
N LEU A 764 -25.03 15.09 1.87
CA LEU A 764 -24.93 15.13 3.32
C LEU A 764 -23.75 16.01 3.77
N GLY A 765 -23.87 16.57 4.95
CA GLY A 765 -22.82 17.40 5.58
C GLY A 765 -23.09 18.90 5.51
N PRO A 766 -22.07 19.77 5.69
CA PRO A 766 -20.70 19.38 6.03
C PRO A 766 -20.55 18.81 7.43
N ALA A 767 -19.69 17.81 7.57
CA ALA A 767 -19.35 17.21 8.84
C ALA A 767 -17.83 17.26 9.08
N GLY A 768 -17.38 17.40 10.32
CA GLY A 768 -15.98 17.24 10.66
C GLY A 768 -15.50 15.83 10.34
N ALA A 769 -14.28 15.66 9.84
CA ALA A 769 -13.68 14.34 9.69
C ALA A 769 -13.46 13.69 11.08
N SER A 770 -13.33 12.36 11.17
CA SER A 770 -13.09 11.61 12.42
C SER A 770 -11.93 12.20 13.23
N VAL A 771 -10.87 12.66 12.54
CA VAL A 771 -9.82 13.52 13.10
C VAL A 771 -9.92 14.88 12.41
N VAL A 772 -10.55 15.84 13.08
CA VAL A 772 -10.85 17.17 12.52
C VAL A 772 -9.59 17.96 12.16
N LYS A 773 -8.49 17.82 12.91
CA LYS A 773 -7.25 18.57 12.70
C LYS A 773 -6.05 17.63 12.60
N VAL A 774 -5.33 17.69 11.47
CA VAL A 774 -4.10 16.92 11.21
C VAL A 774 -3.05 17.87 10.63
N ASN A 775 -1.82 17.83 11.14
CA ASN A 775 -0.71 18.70 10.70
C ASN A 775 -1.11 20.19 10.61
N ASN A 776 -1.80 20.70 11.64
CA ASN A 776 -2.31 22.06 11.73
C ASN A 776 -3.31 22.46 10.62
N ARG A 777 -3.95 21.48 9.96
CA ARG A 777 -5.01 21.72 8.97
C ARG A 777 -6.31 21.08 9.44
N TYR A 778 -7.38 21.83 9.38
CA TYR A 778 -8.74 21.37 9.66
C TYR A 778 -9.31 20.65 8.46
N ARG A 779 -10.20 19.67 8.68
CA ARG A 779 -10.79 18.81 7.65
C ARG A 779 -12.29 18.67 7.86
N TYR A 780 -13.05 19.08 6.84
CA TYR A 780 -14.51 18.96 6.81
C TYR A 780 -14.95 18.24 5.54
N ARG A 781 -16.00 17.44 5.63
CA ARG A 781 -16.47 16.56 4.57
C ARG A 781 -17.87 16.88 4.11
N VAL A 782 -18.10 16.68 2.82
CA VAL A 782 -19.42 16.65 2.18
C VAL A 782 -19.54 15.31 1.46
N PHE A 783 -20.68 14.63 1.63
CA PHE A 783 -20.92 13.33 1.00
C PHE A 783 -22.00 13.45 -0.08
N LEU A 784 -21.78 12.68 -1.17
CA LEU A 784 -22.80 12.35 -2.16
C LEU A 784 -23.08 10.87 -2.07
N VAL A 785 -24.33 10.50 -1.83
CA VAL A 785 -24.79 9.12 -1.79
C VAL A 785 -25.67 8.88 -3.00
N GLY A 786 -25.29 7.95 -3.87
CA GLY A 786 -26.08 7.67 -5.07
C GLY A 786 -25.49 6.51 -5.88
N LYS A 787 -26.26 5.96 -6.83
CA LYS A 787 -25.77 4.88 -7.68
C LYS A 787 -24.57 5.36 -8.52
N GLY A 788 -23.42 4.72 -8.32
CA GLY A 788 -22.17 5.04 -9.03
C GLY A 788 -22.34 4.84 -10.54
N CYS A 789 -22.22 5.94 -11.27
CA CYS A 789 -22.29 5.94 -12.73
C CYS A 789 -21.35 7.01 -13.31
N PRO A 790 -21.10 6.98 -14.63
CA PRO A 790 -20.22 7.98 -15.26
C PRO A 790 -20.68 9.43 -15.07
N ALA A 791 -22.01 9.69 -15.03
CA ALA A 791 -22.54 11.03 -14.82
C ALA A 791 -22.20 11.57 -13.42
N LEU A 792 -22.38 10.75 -12.37
CA LEU A 792 -22.02 11.12 -11.00
C LEU A 792 -20.52 11.34 -10.84
N ARG A 793 -19.68 10.52 -11.46
CA ARG A 793 -18.23 10.70 -11.46
C ARG A 793 -17.79 11.98 -12.19
N ARG A 794 -18.43 12.32 -13.31
CA ARG A 794 -18.20 13.61 -13.99
C ARG A 794 -18.57 14.79 -13.10
N LEU A 795 -19.68 14.72 -12.39
CA LEU A 795 -20.09 15.75 -11.42
C LEU A 795 -19.00 15.94 -10.36
N VAL A 796 -18.52 14.85 -9.74
CA VAL A 796 -17.45 14.93 -8.72
C VAL A 796 -16.20 15.60 -9.29
N ALA A 797 -15.74 15.17 -10.47
CA ALA A 797 -14.56 15.74 -11.12
C ALA A 797 -14.73 17.24 -11.46
N GLU A 798 -15.93 17.64 -11.94
CA GLU A 798 -16.26 19.03 -12.26
C GLU A 798 -16.20 19.92 -11.01
N TYR A 799 -16.76 19.48 -9.88
CA TYR A 799 -16.75 20.28 -8.66
C TYR A 799 -15.37 20.32 -7.99
N LEU A 800 -14.55 19.28 -8.12
CA LEU A 800 -13.14 19.33 -7.74
C LEU A 800 -12.38 20.40 -8.57
N TYR A 801 -12.63 20.44 -9.88
CA TYR A 801 -12.02 21.43 -10.76
C TYR A 801 -12.51 22.84 -10.42
N ALA A 802 -13.84 23.04 -10.31
CA ALA A 802 -14.46 24.33 -10.03
C ALA A 802 -14.03 24.93 -8.69
N PHE A 803 -13.79 24.11 -7.67
CA PHE A 803 -13.38 24.55 -6.33
C PHE A 803 -12.14 25.46 -6.37
N TYR A 804 -11.15 25.13 -7.18
CA TYR A 804 -9.91 25.90 -7.30
C TYR A 804 -10.06 27.16 -8.17
N GLN A 805 -11.15 27.31 -8.93
CA GLN A 805 -11.43 28.51 -9.73
C GLN A 805 -12.00 29.66 -8.88
N HIS A 806 -12.57 29.35 -7.73
CA HIS A 806 -13.12 30.35 -6.82
C HIS A 806 -12.01 31.04 -6.01
N LYS A 807 -11.90 32.34 -6.11
CA LYS A 807 -10.89 33.16 -5.41
C LYS A 807 -10.95 33.01 -3.88
N GLU A 808 -12.16 32.81 -3.33
CA GLU A 808 -12.43 32.65 -1.90
C GLU A 808 -11.80 31.35 -1.34
N ASN A 809 -11.61 30.33 -2.19
CA ASN A 809 -10.98 29.05 -1.81
C ASN A 809 -9.44 29.08 -1.86
N ARG A 810 -8.84 30.23 -2.16
CA ARG A 810 -7.38 30.35 -2.23
C ARG A 810 -6.72 29.99 -0.90
N GLY A 811 -5.80 29.00 -0.93
CA GLY A 811 -5.13 28.48 0.27
C GLY A 811 -5.89 27.36 0.97
N LEU A 812 -7.04 26.95 0.44
CA LEU A 812 -7.73 25.71 0.80
C LEU A 812 -7.42 24.64 -0.23
N ASP A 813 -7.44 23.36 0.21
CA ASP A 813 -7.31 22.20 -0.67
C ASP A 813 -8.57 21.34 -0.58
N ILE A 814 -8.86 20.63 -1.66
CA ILE A 814 -9.95 19.67 -1.75
C ILE A 814 -9.48 18.36 -2.41
N PHE A 815 -9.98 17.24 -1.94
CA PHE A 815 -9.86 15.96 -2.61
C PHE A 815 -11.16 15.17 -2.47
N ALA A 816 -11.37 14.21 -3.37
CA ALA A 816 -12.52 13.33 -3.32
C ALA A 816 -12.10 11.86 -3.30
N ASP A 817 -12.90 11.06 -2.60
CA ASP A 817 -12.77 9.61 -2.50
C ASP A 817 -14.12 8.95 -2.79
N CYS A 818 -14.09 7.69 -3.24
CA CYS A 818 -15.29 6.88 -3.46
C CYS A 818 -15.20 5.61 -2.62
N ASN A 819 -16.22 5.37 -1.76
CA ASN A 819 -16.29 4.22 -0.87
C ASN A 819 -15.04 4.04 0.00
N ALA A 820 -14.36 5.15 0.32
CA ALA A 820 -13.12 5.13 1.08
C ALA A 820 -13.33 4.53 2.47
N ILE A 821 -12.41 3.68 2.84
CA ILE A 821 -12.31 3.11 4.18
C ILE A 821 -11.65 4.17 5.08
N GLN A 822 -12.34 4.61 6.10
CA GLN A 822 -11.78 5.55 7.08
C GLN A 822 -11.09 4.82 8.22
#